data_65205f425742c176f00e56e85c7b243b
#
_entry.id   65205f425742c176f00e56e85c7b243b
#
_cell.length_a   1.000
_cell.length_b   1.000
_cell.length_c   1.000
_cell.angle_alpha   90.00
_cell.angle_beta   90.00
_cell.angle_gamma   90.00
#
_symmetry.space_group_name_H-M   'P 1'
#
loop_
_entity.id
_entity.type
_entity.pdbx_description
1 polymer ?
#
loop_
_entity_poly.entity_id
_entity_poly.type
_entity_poly.pdbx_seq_one_letter_code
_entity_poly.pdbx_strand_id
1 'polypeptide(L)'
;MRVIAVALLTALSLTVPAQAETAAAPPTGCGFQNLGTLPLTGATTAGTALDARHPQGPRVYSVTSSASGPAMLGIRNARDGRLIGERPLPLALGSWAVTVAPDHSVYVGSYNATAGAMGRLFRYTPSTDQVSELGIPISTETFVWTVAASPDGSAVYGGTSPTGKLFRYDTATGGYTDLGSPVPGDQFVRDLAVGENGTVYAGVGASSMKVAILSPGGAVQRVIEPPIEGTGYAYDVDVVGRYLLVRFVTSTGANPMGVYDLGTRRWMDVVEDVDSLTVGGGRHGDDLYLFQDDELVKYHLKTRKITKLGFTGYGEGAARPLGWLGHTLVGTSSTGRIWHFDRKTGQGRLLDGTLTGQPVSIRSLGTGPDGRVYAGGFFTGGLAAYDPATGETQSWQNVGQSEGIVTHKGKLYLGVYPGARIYEFDGTAPRLLLDLGGQEQDRPFAMISAGDWLAFGTVPKSGTHGGALGLLDPATGRTVIRRDLIPGHSIIGLAYRDGIVYGATSAFGGTSTPRGEAVAFAYDIATDSLLWQTTPVPGDLALGSIAFDGAGRLWGLTPDSLFELDPATGRTVRAVQHQTYPWSSATQVWLDTNLVFHKGYLWGKVQGKAYRIDPGTMALALIARPISNLLLGPDGHLYLSRFENFYTYRVC
;
A
#
# COMPACT_ATOMS: atom_id res chain seq x y z
N MET A 1 -13.18 9.62 -1.31
CA MET A 1 -12.14 8.57 -1.01
C MET A 1 -10.82 9.10 -1.50
N ARG A 2 -10.04 9.66 -0.61
CA ARG A 2 -8.77 10.28 -0.98
C ARG A 2 -7.82 9.20 -1.48
N VAL A 3 -7.11 9.52 -2.55
CA VAL A 3 -6.18 8.64 -3.24
C VAL A 3 -5.33 7.87 -2.25
N ILE A 4 -5.43 6.56 -2.31
CA ILE A 4 -4.42 5.68 -1.77
C ILE A 4 -3.16 5.98 -2.59
N ALA A 5 -2.32 6.88 -2.07
CA ALA A 5 -0.91 6.74 -2.35
C ALA A 5 -0.57 5.36 -1.81
N VAL A 6 -0.49 4.36 -2.68
CA VAL A 6 0.20 3.13 -2.38
C VAL A 6 1.65 3.56 -2.21
N ALA A 7 1.95 4.09 -1.02
CA ALA A 7 3.30 4.12 -0.53
C ALA A 7 3.68 2.65 -0.35
N LEU A 8 4.22 2.03 -1.42
CA LEU A 8 5.14 0.95 -1.23
C LEU A 8 6.32 1.58 -0.46
N LEU A 9 6.24 1.54 0.85
CA LEU A 9 7.37 1.74 1.73
C LEU A 9 8.35 0.61 1.40
N THR A 10 9.24 0.87 0.45
CA THR A 10 10.51 0.18 0.40
C THR A 10 11.24 0.58 1.66
N ALA A 11 11.20 -0.28 2.68
CA ALA A 11 12.22 -0.26 3.70
C ALA A 11 13.56 -0.40 2.96
N LEU A 12 14.27 0.71 2.74
CA LEU A 12 15.68 0.68 2.42
C LEU A 12 16.37 0.06 3.63
N SER A 13 16.60 -1.24 3.60
CA SER A 13 17.53 -1.88 4.51
C SER A 13 18.92 -1.41 4.13
N LEU A 14 19.39 -0.35 4.78
CA LEU A 14 20.82 -0.05 4.86
C LEU A 14 21.48 -1.30 5.47
N THR A 15 22.25 -2.00 4.68
CA THR A 15 23.09 -3.11 5.14
C THR A 15 24.21 -2.55 6.01
N VAL A 16 23.97 -2.50 7.31
CA VAL A 16 25.04 -2.49 8.29
C VAL A 16 25.67 -3.89 8.27
N PRO A 17 27.01 -4.04 8.22
CA PRO A 17 27.64 -5.35 8.23
C PRO A 17 27.23 -6.08 9.52
N ALA A 18 26.50 -7.17 9.37
CA ALA A 18 26.06 -8.00 10.48
C ALA A 18 27.26 -8.64 11.15
N GLN A 19 27.48 -8.33 12.42
CA GLN A 19 28.19 -9.26 13.29
C GLN A 19 27.41 -10.58 13.30
N ALA A 20 28.09 -11.68 13.06
CA ALA A 20 27.48 -13.00 13.01
C ALA A 20 26.96 -13.37 14.41
N GLU A 21 25.68 -13.12 14.67
CA GLU A 21 24.95 -13.74 15.77
C GLU A 21 24.78 -15.22 15.43
N THR A 22 25.52 -16.09 16.12
CA THR A 22 25.32 -17.53 16.05
C THR A 22 23.96 -17.86 16.66
N ALA A 23 22.98 -18.20 15.81
CA ALA A 23 21.73 -18.78 16.26
C ALA A 23 22.04 -20.11 16.98
N ALA A 24 21.67 -20.22 18.27
CA ALA A 24 21.71 -21.49 18.96
C ALA A 24 20.80 -22.48 18.24
N ALA A 25 21.29 -23.68 17.95
CA ALA A 25 20.49 -24.75 17.34
C ALA A 25 19.25 -25.01 18.20
N PRO A 26 18.04 -25.09 17.62
CA PRO A 26 16.84 -25.41 18.39
C PRO A 26 16.92 -26.80 18.98
N PRO A 27 16.31 -27.04 20.17
CA PRO A 27 16.20 -28.39 20.74
C PRO A 27 15.54 -29.34 19.74
N THR A 28 15.92 -30.62 19.77
CA THR A 28 15.34 -31.66 18.91
C THR A 28 13.82 -31.75 19.11
N GLY A 29 13.05 -31.49 18.05
CA GLY A 29 11.58 -31.47 18.09
C GLY A 29 10.94 -30.07 17.96
N CYS A 30 11.69 -29.01 18.27
CA CYS A 30 11.30 -27.61 18.00
C CYS A 30 11.81 -27.19 16.62
N GLY A 31 11.10 -26.32 15.94
CA GLY A 31 11.65 -25.78 14.71
C GLY A 31 10.64 -25.29 13.71
N PHE A 32 11.18 -24.72 12.64
CA PHE A 32 10.44 -24.19 11.52
C PHE A 32 9.91 -25.28 10.60
N GLN A 33 8.64 -25.12 10.23
CA GLN A 33 8.04 -25.85 9.13
C GLN A 33 7.44 -24.83 8.14
N ASN A 34 7.77 -24.98 6.87
CA ASN A 34 7.11 -24.26 5.80
C ASN A 34 5.77 -24.92 5.49
N LEU A 35 4.68 -24.17 5.60
CA LEU A 35 3.32 -24.63 5.32
C LEU A 35 2.87 -24.27 3.89
N GLY A 36 3.75 -23.62 3.10
CA GLY A 36 3.44 -23.17 1.75
C GLY A 36 2.79 -21.79 1.72
N THR A 37 1.95 -21.56 0.71
CA THR A 37 1.21 -20.32 0.53
C THR A 37 -0.25 -20.50 0.92
N LEU A 38 -0.85 -19.48 1.53
CA LEU A 38 -2.30 -19.44 1.73
C LEU A 38 -3.00 -18.99 0.44
N PRO A 39 -4.26 -19.43 0.20
CA PRO A 39 -5.01 -19.07 -1.02
C PRO A 39 -5.54 -17.61 -0.97
N LEU A 40 -4.64 -16.67 -0.74
CA LEU A 40 -4.88 -15.23 -0.74
C LEU A 40 -4.45 -14.67 -2.09
N THR A 41 -5.41 -14.29 -2.91
CA THR A 41 -5.16 -13.75 -4.24
C THR A 41 -5.95 -12.48 -4.49
N GLY A 42 -5.36 -11.55 -5.23
CA GLY A 42 -6.02 -10.30 -5.58
C GLY A 42 -5.57 -9.76 -6.92
N ALA A 43 -6.43 -9.00 -7.58
CA ALA A 43 -6.13 -8.33 -8.85
C ALA A 43 -5.83 -6.85 -8.59
N THR A 44 -4.65 -6.56 -8.03
CA THR A 44 -4.20 -5.17 -7.84
C THR A 44 -3.43 -4.71 -9.07
N THR A 45 -3.92 -3.66 -9.73
CA THR A 45 -3.32 -3.10 -10.95
C THR A 45 -2.87 -1.65 -10.73
N ALA A 46 -1.65 -1.35 -11.19
CA ALA A 46 -1.14 0.01 -11.22
C ALA A 46 -0.89 0.49 -12.66
N GLY A 47 -0.15 -0.25 -13.47
CA GLY A 47 0.07 0.05 -14.89
C GLY A 47 -1.09 -0.40 -15.76
N THR A 48 -1.68 0.54 -16.53
CA THR A 48 -2.75 0.25 -17.49
C THR A 48 -2.65 1.14 -18.72
N ALA A 49 -3.06 0.61 -19.90
CA ALA A 49 -3.14 1.38 -21.14
C ALA A 49 -4.33 0.92 -22.00
N LEU A 50 -4.85 1.84 -22.80
CA LEU A 50 -5.92 1.58 -23.78
C LEU A 50 -5.35 1.63 -25.20
N ASP A 51 -5.51 0.56 -25.97
CA ASP A 51 -5.38 0.58 -27.42
C ASP A 51 -6.79 0.67 -28.05
N ALA A 52 -7.23 1.90 -28.28
CA ALA A 52 -8.55 2.17 -28.85
C ALA A 52 -8.65 1.77 -30.33
N ARG A 53 -7.51 1.63 -31.03
CA ARG A 53 -7.42 1.41 -32.48
C ARG A 53 -6.89 0.02 -32.86
N HIS A 54 -6.76 -0.88 -31.90
CA HIS A 54 -6.24 -2.23 -32.16
C HIS A 54 -7.02 -2.91 -33.29
N PRO A 55 -6.36 -3.53 -34.31
CA PRO A 55 -7.02 -4.07 -35.50
C PRO A 55 -8.10 -5.11 -35.21
N GLN A 56 -7.92 -5.92 -34.17
CA GLN A 56 -8.87 -6.93 -33.73
C GLN A 56 -9.93 -6.41 -32.72
N GLY A 57 -10.12 -5.09 -32.65
CA GLY A 57 -10.99 -4.40 -31.72
C GLY A 57 -10.26 -3.88 -30.47
N PRO A 58 -10.80 -2.83 -29.81
CA PRO A 58 -10.10 -2.11 -28.77
C PRO A 58 -9.73 -3.00 -27.57
N ARG A 59 -8.56 -2.73 -26.98
CA ARG A 59 -7.97 -3.51 -25.88
C ARG A 59 -7.64 -2.62 -24.69
N VAL A 60 -7.82 -3.17 -23.49
CA VAL A 60 -7.24 -2.64 -22.24
C VAL A 60 -6.16 -3.62 -21.79
N TYR A 61 -4.98 -3.10 -21.61
CA TYR A 61 -3.82 -3.80 -21.04
C TYR A 61 -3.65 -3.36 -19.59
N SER A 62 -3.50 -4.33 -18.67
CA SER A 62 -3.34 -4.04 -17.25
C SER A 62 -2.34 -5.02 -16.64
N VAL A 63 -1.43 -4.54 -15.80
CA VAL A 63 -0.49 -5.42 -15.10
C VAL A 63 -1.00 -5.70 -13.70
N THR A 64 -1.26 -6.97 -13.41
CA THR A 64 -1.59 -7.45 -12.06
C THR A 64 -0.31 -7.75 -11.30
N SER A 65 -0.15 -7.10 -10.16
CA SER A 65 1.01 -7.28 -9.28
C SER A 65 0.92 -8.60 -8.51
N SER A 66 2.07 -9.20 -8.20
CA SER A 66 2.21 -10.42 -7.41
C SER A 66 3.20 -10.21 -6.27
N ALA A 67 2.99 -10.85 -5.13
CA ALA A 67 3.89 -10.74 -3.97
C ALA A 67 5.27 -11.37 -4.21
N SER A 68 5.34 -12.43 -5.00
CA SER A 68 6.59 -13.17 -5.32
C SER A 68 6.88 -13.26 -6.82
N GLY A 69 5.99 -12.73 -7.68
CA GLY A 69 6.11 -12.83 -9.14
C GLY A 69 5.70 -14.20 -9.72
N PRO A 70 5.63 -14.30 -11.03
CA PRO A 70 5.67 -13.18 -11.96
C PRO A 70 4.41 -12.32 -11.92
N ALA A 71 4.55 -11.01 -12.16
CA ALA A 71 3.41 -10.17 -12.49
C ALA A 71 2.80 -10.60 -13.82
N MET A 72 1.50 -10.34 -14.02
CA MET A 72 0.79 -10.76 -15.22
C MET A 72 0.30 -9.56 -16.03
N LEU A 73 0.59 -9.54 -17.32
CA LEU A 73 -0.02 -8.62 -18.27
C LEU A 73 -1.36 -9.19 -18.72
N GLY A 74 -2.44 -8.63 -18.21
CA GLY A 74 -3.82 -8.97 -18.61
C GLY A 74 -4.27 -8.18 -19.84
N ILE A 75 -4.87 -8.87 -20.79
CA ILE A 75 -5.35 -8.34 -22.07
C ILE A 75 -6.87 -8.52 -22.10
N ARG A 76 -7.61 -7.43 -22.17
CA ARG A 76 -9.07 -7.48 -22.15
C ARG A 76 -9.69 -6.69 -23.31
N ASN A 77 -10.87 -7.12 -23.75
CA ASN A 77 -11.67 -6.34 -24.67
C ASN A 77 -12.19 -5.07 -23.97
N ALA A 78 -11.91 -3.92 -24.55
CA ALA A 78 -12.29 -2.64 -23.94
C ALA A 78 -13.80 -2.33 -24.02
N ARG A 79 -14.60 -3.06 -24.82
CA ARG A 79 -16.04 -2.82 -24.97
C ARG A 79 -16.90 -3.57 -23.94
N ASP A 80 -16.50 -4.79 -23.60
CA ASP A 80 -17.27 -5.70 -22.74
C ASP A 80 -16.50 -6.18 -21.49
N GLY A 81 -15.22 -5.86 -21.37
CA GLY A 81 -14.37 -6.25 -20.24
C GLY A 81 -13.85 -7.70 -20.32
N ARG A 82 -14.29 -8.50 -21.30
CA ARG A 82 -13.94 -9.91 -21.39
C ARG A 82 -12.43 -10.12 -21.47
N LEU A 83 -11.90 -11.02 -20.64
CA LEU A 83 -10.50 -11.44 -20.65
C LEU A 83 -10.20 -12.17 -21.97
N ILE A 84 -9.15 -11.72 -22.67
CA ILE A 84 -8.62 -12.32 -23.89
C ILE A 84 -7.47 -13.25 -23.56
N GLY A 85 -6.60 -12.84 -22.64
CA GLY A 85 -5.50 -13.63 -22.17
C GLY A 85 -4.68 -12.91 -21.12
N GLU A 86 -3.78 -13.66 -20.49
CA GLU A 86 -2.79 -13.14 -19.55
C GLU A 86 -1.42 -13.70 -19.90
N ARG A 87 -0.39 -12.86 -19.77
CA ARG A 87 0.99 -13.23 -20.11
C ARG A 87 1.93 -12.88 -18.95
N PRO A 88 2.77 -13.83 -18.51
CA PRO A 88 3.71 -13.55 -17.42
C PRO A 88 4.77 -12.53 -17.85
N LEU A 89 5.17 -11.70 -16.88
CA LEU A 89 6.32 -10.81 -16.97
C LEU A 89 7.42 -11.41 -16.08
N PRO A 90 8.35 -12.21 -16.63
CA PRO A 90 9.32 -12.94 -15.83
C PRO A 90 10.14 -12.01 -14.90
N LEU A 91 10.34 -12.41 -13.64
CA LEU A 91 11.07 -11.66 -12.62
C LEU A 91 10.44 -10.32 -12.18
N ALA A 92 9.36 -9.86 -12.81
CA ALA A 92 8.63 -8.69 -12.36
C ALA A 92 7.66 -9.02 -11.21
N LEU A 93 7.57 -8.14 -10.21
CA LEU A 93 6.53 -8.20 -9.18
C LEU A 93 5.31 -7.33 -9.52
N GLY A 94 5.48 -6.37 -10.40
CA GLY A 94 4.42 -5.49 -10.83
C GLY A 94 4.93 -4.41 -11.79
N SER A 95 4.01 -3.53 -12.19
CA SER A 95 4.29 -2.41 -13.08
C SER A 95 3.37 -1.23 -12.77
N TRP A 96 3.94 -0.03 -12.86
CA TRP A 96 3.21 1.23 -12.97
C TRP A 96 3.23 1.74 -14.41
N ALA A 97 4.13 1.23 -15.23
CA ALA A 97 4.58 1.73 -16.51
C ALA A 97 4.04 0.86 -17.64
N VAL A 98 2.98 1.28 -18.32
CA VAL A 98 2.43 0.60 -19.51
C VAL A 98 2.12 1.64 -20.59
N THR A 99 2.63 1.43 -21.80
CA THR A 99 2.30 2.28 -22.96
C THR A 99 2.04 1.44 -24.19
N VAL A 100 1.20 1.94 -25.09
CA VAL A 100 0.93 1.34 -26.40
C VAL A 100 1.62 2.16 -27.48
N ALA A 101 2.46 1.54 -28.27
CA ALA A 101 3.13 2.17 -29.40
C ALA A 101 2.23 2.21 -30.65
N PRO A 102 2.55 3.05 -31.65
CA PRO A 102 1.76 3.16 -32.89
C PRO A 102 1.59 1.87 -33.68
N ASP A 103 2.49 0.91 -33.53
CA ASP A 103 2.43 -0.44 -34.13
C ASP A 103 1.63 -1.44 -33.30
N HIS A 104 0.92 -0.98 -32.26
CA HIS A 104 0.17 -1.76 -31.28
C HIS A 104 1.03 -2.60 -30.34
N SER A 105 2.34 -2.57 -30.41
CA SER A 105 3.23 -3.15 -29.39
C SER A 105 2.99 -2.48 -28.03
N VAL A 106 2.97 -3.29 -26.97
CA VAL A 106 2.79 -2.78 -25.60
C VAL A 106 4.10 -2.90 -24.85
N TYR A 107 4.59 -1.76 -24.35
CA TYR A 107 5.79 -1.73 -23.54
C TYR A 107 5.44 -1.62 -22.06
N VAL A 108 6.13 -2.42 -21.23
CA VAL A 108 5.88 -2.51 -19.79
C VAL A 108 7.20 -2.36 -19.05
N GLY A 109 7.27 -1.36 -18.16
CA GLY A 109 8.37 -1.20 -17.21
C GLY A 109 8.03 -1.88 -15.89
N SER A 110 8.97 -2.62 -15.31
CA SER A 110 8.73 -3.37 -14.08
C SER A 110 9.41 -2.77 -12.85
N TYR A 111 8.94 -3.22 -11.70
CA TYR A 111 9.65 -3.10 -10.44
C TYR A 111 9.86 -4.48 -9.79
N ASN A 112 10.92 -4.56 -8.96
CA ASN A 112 11.27 -5.74 -8.20
C ASN A 112 11.51 -5.36 -6.74
N ALA A 113 10.86 -6.03 -5.81
CA ALA A 113 11.03 -5.78 -4.38
C ALA A 113 12.23 -6.51 -3.76
N THR A 114 12.88 -7.41 -4.51
CA THR A 114 14.06 -8.14 -4.03
C THR A 114 15.27 -7.23 -4.05
N ALA A 115 15.99 -7.11 -2.95
CA ALA A 115 17.21 -6.32 -2.86
C ALA A 115 18.19 -6.67 -4.00
N GLY A 116 18.63 -5.66 -4.76
CA GLY A 116 19.53 -5.81 -5.89
C GLY A 116 18.91 -6.25 -7.23
N ALA A 117 17.59 -6.47 -7.29
CA ALA A 117 16.93 -6.76 -8.56
C ALA A 117 16.57 -5.47 -9.29
N MET A 118 17.05 -5.33 -10.53
CA MET A 118 16.88 -4.13 -11.36
C MET A 118 15.54 -4.10 -12.07
N GLY A 119 14.99 -2.90 -12.29
CA GLY A 119 13.83 -2.68 -13.16
C GLY A 119 14.11 -3.12 -14.59
N ARG A 120 13.10 -3.70 -15.25
CA ARG A 120 13.22 -4.27 -16.61
C ARG A 120 12.21 -3.64 -17.54
N LEU A 121 12.52 -3.68 -18.84
CA LEU A 121 11.58 -3.33 -19.90
C LEU A 121 11.15 -4.62 -20.61
N PHE A 122 9.83 -4.73 -20.86
CA PHE A 122 9.22 -5.82 -21.63
C PHE A 122 8.47 -5.24 -22.82
N ARG A 123 8.31 -6.07 -23.88
CA ARG A 123 7.45 -5.78 -25.02
C ARG A 123 6.48 -6.95 -25.22
N TYR A 124 5.19 -6.67 -25.23
CA TYR A 124 4.19 -7.58 -25.75
C TYR A 124 3.90 -7.24 -27.22
N THR A 125 3.94 -8.24 -28.08
CA THR A 125 3.66 -8.11 -29.52
C THR A 125 2.35 -8.80 -29.83
N PRO A 126 1.25 -8.05 -30.12
CA PRO A 126 -0.09 -8.63 -30.30
C PRO A 126 -0.20 -9.63 -31.47
N SER A 127 0.56 -9.42 -32.55
CA SER A 127 0.52 -10.31 -33.74
C SER A 127 1.05 -11.71 -33.47
N THR A 128 1.98 -11.86 -32.54
CA THR A 128 2.56 -13.17 -32.14
C THR A 128 2.05 -13.65 -30.79
N ASP A 129 1.32 -12.80 -30.06
CA ASP A 129 0.82 -13.04 -28.71
C ASP A 129 1.94 -13.39 -27.70
N GLN A 130 3.12 -12.77 -27.85
CA GLN A 130 4.32 -13.06 -27.08
C GLN A 130 4.81 -11.84 -26.29
N VAL A 131 5.30 -12.10 -25.05
CA VAL A 131 6.08 -11.16 -24.26
C VAL A 131 7.55 -11.45 -24.47
N SER A 132 8.33 -10.42 -24.79
CA SER A 132 9.77 -10.45 -24.86
C SER A 132 10.36 -9.56 -23.77
N GLU A 133 11.31 -10.06 -22.99
CA GLU A 133 12.13 -9.24 -22.12
C GLU A 133 13.16 -8.50 -22.96
N LEU A 134 13.21 -7.17 -22.84
CA LEU A 134 14.15 -6.31 -23.56
C LEU A 134 15.40 -6.00 -22.75
N GLY A 135 15.44 -6.40 -21.46
CA GLY A 135 16.58 -6.26 -20.58
C GLY A 135 16.44 -5.16 -19.52
N ILE A 136 17.57 -4.77 -18.94
CA ILE A 136 17.69 -3.78 -17.87
C ILE A 136 18.12 -2.45 -18.50
N PRO A 137 17.28 -1.40 -18.49
CA PRO A 137 17.60 -0.12 -19.10
C PRO A 137 18.78 0.59 -18.43
N ILE A 138 18.79 0.60 -17.11
CA ILE A 138 19.84 1.25 -16.30
C ILE A 138 20.17 0.34 -15.10
N SER A 139 21.43 -0.08 -15.00
CA SER A 139 21.89 -1.10 -14.04
C SER A 139 21.93 -0.64 -12.58
N THR A 140 21.65 0.63 -12.29
CA THR A 140 21.57 1.19 -10.92
C THR A 140 20.14 1.40 -10.44
N GLU A 141 19.15 1.17 -11.32
CA GLU A 141 17.76 1.52 -11.06
C GLU A 141 16.90 0.27 -10.82
N THR A 142 16.21 0.22 -9.67
CA THR A 142 15.40 -0.93 -9.26
C THR A 142 13.96 -0.87 -9.76
N PHE A 143 13.51 0.32 -10.19
CA PHE A 143 12.16 0.56 -10.69
C PHE A 143 12.19 1.27 -12.03
N VAL A 144 11.37 0.80 -12.98
CA VAL A 144 10.90 1.58 -14.13
C VAL A 144 9.49 2.05 -13.80
N TRP A 145 9.34 3.33 -13.42
CA TRP A 145 8.07 3.89 -12.94
C TRP A 145 7.11 4.28 -14.04
N THR A 146 7.65 4.68 -15.18
CA THR A 146 6.85 5.16 -16.31
C THR A 146 7.54 4.81 -17.62
N VAL A 147 6.74 4.60 -18.66
CA VAL A 147 7.19 4.47 -20.05
C VAL A 147 6.24 5.21 -20.98
N ALA A 148 6.81 5.87 -22.00
CA ALA A 148 6.05 6.56 -23.04
C ALA A 148 6.67 6.29 -24.41
N ALA A 149 5.86 5.83 -25.37
CA ALA A 149 6.30 5.65 -26.75
C ALA A 149 6.33 6.99 -27.50
N SER A 150 7.31 7.18 -28.39
CA SER A 150 7.30 8.31 -29.31
C SER A 150 6.17 8.18 -30.32
N PRO A 151 5.60 9.30 -30.81
CA PRO A 151 4.50 9.28 -31.77
C PRO A 151 4.80 8.59 -33.09
N ASP A 152 6.07 8.55 -33.50
CA ASP A 152 6.56 7.86 -34.70
C ASP A 152 6.92 6.37 -34.44
N GLY A 153 6.85 5.93 -33.17
CA GLY A 153 7.19 4.57 -32.77
C GLY A 153 8.70 4.25 -32.77
N SER A 154 9.57 5.22 -33.04
CA SER A 154 11.02 4.98 -33.13
C SER A 154 11.70 4.81 -31.78
N ALA A 155 11.09 5.24 -30.70
CA ALA A 155 11.66 5.19 -29.37
C ALA A 155 10.61 4.93 -28.28
N VAL A 156 11.08 4.35 -27.16
CA VAL A 156 10.36 4.31 -25.89
C VAL A 156 11.24 4.99 -24.84
N TYR A 157 10.70 6.01 -24.20
CA TYR A 157 11.34 6.66 -23.06
C TYR A 157 10.86 6.03 -21.78
N GLY A 158 11.71 5.97 -20.76
CA GLY A 158 11.32 5.48 -19.44
C GLY A 158 11.96 6.25 -18.31
N GLY A 159 11.21 6.41 -17.24
CA GLY A 159 11.63 7.05 -16.00
C GLY A 159 11.81 6.04 -14.87
N THR A 160 12.82 6.26 -14.03
CA THR A 160 13.30 5.27 -13.06
C THR A 160 13.44 5.82 -11.63
N SER A 161 13.73 4.93 -10.68
CA SER A 161 14.20 5.23 -9.32
C SER A 161 15.17 4.11 -8.86
N PRO A 162 16.03 4.34 -7.83
CA PRO A 162 15.99 5.41 -6.80
C PRO A 162 16.80 6.68 -7.13
N THR A 163 17.42 6.81 -8.29
CA THR A 163 18.24 8.00 -8.60
C THR A 163 17.64 8.92 -9.65
N GLY A 164 16.36 8.68 -10.02
CA GLY A 164 15.56 9.58 -10.86
C GLY A 164 16.15 9.79 -12.25
N LYS A 165 16.52 8.71 -12.94
CA LYS A 165 17.10 8.77 -14.28
C LYS A 165 16.06 8.54 -15.37
N LEU A 166 16.41 8.99 -16.57
CA LEU A 166 15.71 8.72 -17.82
C LEU A 166 16.51 7.78 -18.70
N PHE A 167 15.82 6.92 -19.45
CA PHE A 167 16.41 6.19 -20.57
C PHE A 167 15.59 6.37 -21.85
N ARG A 168 16.27 6.14 -22.99
CA ARG A 168 15.66 5.99 -24.30
C ARG A 168 15.99 4.59 -24.83
N TYR A 169 14.96 3.84 -25.19
CA TYR A 169 15.08 2.57 -25.92
C TYR A 169 14.80 2.83 -27.40
N ASP A 170 15.70 2.43 -28.27
CA ASP A 170 15.55 2.52 -29.72
C ASP A 170 14.87 1.26 -30.25
N THR A 171 13.70 1.41 -30.86
CA THR A 171 12.86 0.26 -31.24
C THR A 171 13.41 -0.51 -32.43
N ALA A 172 14.22 0.13 -33.29
CA ALA A 172 14.80 -0.50 -34.47
C ALA A 172 16.07 -1.29 -34.13
N THR A 173 16.93 -0.75 -33.26
CA THR A 173 18.21 -1.37 -32.90
C THR A 173 18.18 -2.19 -31.64
N GLY A 174 17.17 -1.99 -30.76
CA GLY A 174 17.11 -2.59 -29.44
C GLY A 174 18.09 -1.99 -28.42
N GLY A 175 18.73 -0.88 -28.76
CA GLY A 175 19.74 -0.23 -27.92
C GLY A 175 19.13 0.69 -26.85
N TYR A 176 19.82 0.77 -25.69
CA TYR A 176 19.49 1.72 -24.62
C TYR A 176 20.47 2.88 -24.58
N THR A 177 19.94 4.07 -24.28
CA THR A 177 20.72 5.26 -23.96
C THR A 177 20.31 5.76 -22.58
N ASP A 178 21.24 5.83 -21.62
CA ASP A 178 21.05 6.51 -20.33
C ASP A 178 21.10 8.02 -20.58
N LEU A 179 19.99 8.71 -20.32
CA LEU A 179 19.83 10.16 -20.49
C LEU A 179 20.14 10.95 -19.21
N GLY A 180 20.54 10.25 -18.13
CA GLY A 180 20.82 10.85 -16.84
C GLY A 180 19.59 11.32 -16.07
N SER A 181 19.84 12.05 -14.97
CA SER A 181 18.75 12.66 -14.17
C SER A 181 18.39 14.04 -14.74
N PRO A 182 17.12 14.25 -15.12
CA PRO A 182 16.67 15.54 -15.67
C PRO A 182 16.61 16.66 -14.63
N VAL A 183 16.49 16.31 -13.34
CA VAL A 183 16.54 17.23 -12.20
C VAL A 183 17.41 16.58 -11.12
N PRO A 184 18.70 16.92 -11.04
CA PRO A 184 19.63 16.35 -10.07
C PRO A 184 19.14 16.55 -8.63
N GLY A 185 19.20 15.47 -7.83
CA GLY A 185 18.75 15.46 -6.43
C GLY A 185 17.34 14.91 -6.21
N ASP A 186 16.51 14.80 -7.25
CA ASP A 186 15.26 14.06 -7.18
C ASP A 186 15.50 12.54 -7.37
N GLN A 187 14.72 11.76 -6.64
CA GLN A 187 14.89 10.29 -6.58
C GLN A 187 14.07 9.55 -7.64
N PHE A 188 13.07 10.21 -8.21
CA PHE A 188 12.11 9.59 -9.12
C PHE A 188 11.93 10.43 -10.37
N VAL A 189 11.95 9.77 -11.54
CA VAL A 189 11.17 10.23 -12.68
C VAL A 189 9.84 9.46 -12.60
N ARG A 190 8.80 10.15 -12.16
CA ARG A 190 7.55 9.51 -11.76
C ARG A 190 6.61 9.27 -12.91
N ASP A 191 6.58 10.19 -13.87
CA ASP A 191 5.77 10.04 -15.07
C ASP A 191 6.36 10.79 -16.27
N LEU A 192 5.94 10.37 -17.48
CA LEU A 192 6.41 10.89 -18.75
C LEU A 192 5.28 11.11 -19.74
N ALA A 193 5.31 12.24 -20.44
CA ALA A 193 4.56 12.44 -21.66
C ALA A 193 5.50 12.76 -22.83
N VAL A 194 5.14 12.31 -24.04
CA VAL A 194 5.84 12.66 -25.28
C VAL A 194 4.90 13.43 -26.20
N GLY A 195 5.24 14.67 -26.49
CA GLY A 195 4.47 15.52 -27.41
C GLY A 195 4.59 15.04 -28.86
N GLU A 196 3.67 15.53 -29.73
CA GLU A 196 3.63 15.17 -31.15
C GLU A 196 4.94 15.46 -31.91
N ASN A 197 5.72 16.43 -31.46
CA ASN A 197 7.04 16.79 -32.00
C ASN A 197 8.21 16.01 -31.37
N GLY A 198 7.93 15.00 -30.56
CA GLY A 198 8.93 14.20 -29.85
C GLY A 198 9.52 14.85 -28.58
N THR A 199 9.07 16.05 -28.19
CA THR A 199 9.49 16.67 -26.92
C THR A 199 9.04 15.79 -25.74
N VAL A 200 9.95 15.51 -24.80
CA VAL A 200 9.70 14.69 -23.62
C VAL A 200 9.44 15.60 -22.41
N TYR A 201 8.40 15.32 -21.68
CA TYR A 201 8.03 15.99 -20.42
C TYR A 201 8.14 14.98 -19.29
N ALA A 202 9.01 15.25 -18.32
CA ALA A 202 9.33 14.33 -17.23
C ALA A 202 8.94 14.94 -15.89
N GLY A 203 7.95 14.34 -15.25
CA GLY A 203 7.55 14.67 -13.88
C GLY A 203 8.46 13.99 -12.86
N VAL A 204 9.05 14.77 -11.95
CA VAL A 204 10.00 14.27 -10.95
C VAL A 204 9.47 14.39 -9.51
N GLY A 205 10.14 13.75 -8.57
CA GLY A 205 9.91 13.74 -7.11
C GLY A 205 10.97 12.87 -6.42
N ALA A 206 11.02 12.79 -5.14
CA ALA A 206 10.11 13.19 -4.06
C ALA A 206 10.42 14.60 -3.48
N SER A 207 11.50 15.26 -3.93
CA SER A 207 11.99 16.48 -3.30
C SER A 207 11.39 17.76 -3.88
N SER A 208 11.07 17.80 -5.19
CA SER A 208 10.81 19.08 -5.85
C SER A 208 9.51 19.21 -6.65
N MET A 209 8.80 18.16 -6.98
CA MET A 209 7.58 18.17 -7.82
C MET A 209 7.71 18.92 -9.15
N LYS A 210 8.92 18.98 -9.73
CA LYS A 210 9.19 19.73 -10.97
C LYS A 210 8.85 18.93 -12.21
N VAL A 211 8.75 19.61 -13.35
CA VAL A 211 8.65 18.99 -14.67
C VAL A 211 9.81 19.45 -15.53
N ALA A 212 10.63 18.52 -16.00
CA ALA A 212 11.67 18.80 -16.97
C ALA A 212 11.13 18.64 -18.40
N ILE A 213 11.49 19.57 -19.28
CA ILE A 213 11.22 19.51 -20.71
C ILE A 213 12.53 19.16 -21.41
N LEU A 214 12.53 18.06 -22.18
CA LEU A 214 13.71 17.57 -22.88
C LEU A 214 13.47 17.47 -24.39
N SER A 215 14.55 17.64 -25.16
CA SER A 215 14.53 17.29 -26.59
C SER A 215 14.36 15.78 -26.79
N PRO A 216 14.00 15.30 -27.99
CA PRO A 216 13.94 13.86 -28.28
C PRO A 216 15.25 13.10 -28.01
N GLY A 217 16.39 13.81 -28.07
CA GLY A 217 17.71 13.26 -27.74
C GLY A 217 18.06 13.28 -26.25
N GLY A 218 17.15 13.73 -25.37
CA GLY A 218 17.33 13.74 -23.92
C GLY A 218 17.98 15.00 -23.34
N ALA A 219 18.35 16.00 -24.14
CA ALA A 219 18.90 17.25 -23.61
C ALA A 219 17.82 18.06 -22.90
N VAL A 220 18.04 18.39 -21.61
CA VAL A 220 17.13 19.23 -20.82
C VAL A 220 17.13 20.65 -21.40
N GLN A 221 15.97 21.09 -21.87
CA GLN A 221 15.75 22.40 -22.44
C GLN A 221 15.24 23.41 -21.40
N ARG A 222 14.47 22.89 -20.44
CA ARG A 222 13.82 23.71 -19.39
C ARG A 222 13.36 22.85 -18.24
N VAL A 223 13.31 23.45 -17.05
CA VAL A 223 12.64 22.90 -15.86
C VAL A 223 11.50 23.88 -15.46
N ILE A 224 10.34 23.33 -15.19
CA ILE A 224 9.14 24.06 -14.73
C ILE A 224 9.01 23.84 -13.23
N GLU A 225 8.95 24.93 -12.47
CA GLU A 225 8.63 24.91 -11.04
C GLU A 225 7.14 24.64 -10.85
N PRO A 226 6.73 23.88 -9.79
CA PRO A 226 5.32 23.63 -9.50
C PRO A 226 4.59 24.93 -9.14
N PRO A 227 3.25 25.01 -9.33
CA PRO A 227 2.45 26.17 -8.94
C PRO A 227 2.06 26.17 -7.46
N ILE A 228 2.51 25.17 -6.71
CA ILE A 228 2.22 24.91 -5.30
C ILE A 228 3.52 24.77 -4.51
N GLU A 229 3.46 25.04 -3.22
CA GLU A 229 4.61 24.89 -2.32
C GLU A 229 4.68 23.47 -1.73
N GLY A 230 5.86 23.10 -1.23
CA GLY A 230 6.11 21.85 -0.52
C GLY A 230 6.96 20.84 -1.28
N THR A 231 6.94 19.61 -0.80
CA THR A 231 7.63 18.45 -1.38
C THR A 231 6.63 17.39 -1.82
N GLY A 232 7.03 16.49 -2.72
CA GLY A 232 6.17 15.44 -3.25
C GLY A 232 6.54 15.10 -4.68
N TYR A 233 5.54 14.75 -5.49
CA TYR A 233 5.72 14.25 -6.86
C TYR A 233 4.92 15.07 -7.87
N ALA A 234 5.52 15.37 -9.04
CA ALA A 234 4.76 15.54 -10.28
C ALA A 234 4.34 14.12 -10.71
N TYR A 235 3.17 13.68 -10.24
CA TYR A 235 2.78 12.27 -10.16
C TYR A 235 2.29 11.71 -11.50
N ASP A 236 1.57 12.52 -12.27
CA ASP A 236 1.05 12.21 -13.60
C ASP A 236 1.22 13.44 -14.49
N VAL A 237 1.72 13.24 -15.70
CA VAL A 237 2.07 14.30 -16.63
C VAL A 237 1.51 13.97 -18.01
N ASP A 238 0.65 14.83 -18.53
CA ASP A 238 0.05 14.67 -19.86
C ASP A 238 0.14 15.94 -20.70
N VAL A 239 0.37 15.78 -22.01
CA VAL A 239 0.33 16.87 -22.98
C VAL A 239 -0.95 16.80 -23.80
N VAL A 240 -1.76 17.85 -23.69
CA VAL A 240 -3.09 17.95 -24.27
C VAL A 240 -3.17 19.18 -25.17
N GLY A 241 -2.78 19.05 -26.44
CA GLY A 241 -2.65 20.17 -27.34
C GLY A 241 -1.59 21.17 -26.86
N ARG A 242 -2.00 22.41 -26.53
CA ARG A 242 -1.09 23.44 -25.99
C ARG A 242 -0.94 23.39 -24.47
N TYR A 243 -1.65 22.52 -23.77
CA TYR A 243 -1.60 22.44 -22.32
C TYR A 243 -0.77 21.24 -21.85
N LEU A 244 0.04 21.48 -20.82
CA LEU A 244 0.66 20.45 -20.01
C LEU A 244 -0.17 20.33 -18.73
N LEU A 245 -0.70 19.15 -18.48
CA LEU A 245 -1.45 18.81 -17.28
C LEU A 245 -0.50 18.07 -16.34
N VAL A 246 -0.45 18.53 -15.09
CA VAL A 246 0.43 17.89 -14.08
C VAL A 246 -0.38 17.66 -12.82
N ARG A 247 -0.61 16.39 -12.50
CA ARG A 247 -1.18 16.04 -11.20
C ARG A 247 -0.05 15.91 -10.18
N PHE A 248 -0.18 16.63 -9.10
CA PHE A 248 0.76 16.57 -7.98
C PHE A 248 0.24 15.65 -6.89
N VAL A 249 1.17 15.04 -6.16
CA VAL A 249 0.91 14.38 -4.87
C VAL A 249 1.88 14.96 -3.88
N THR A 250 1.37 15.74 -2.94
CA THR A 250 2.18 16.43 -1.95
C THR A 250 2.49 15.52 -0.75
N SER A 251 3.54 15.84 -0.01
CA SER A 251 3.88 15.17 1.24
C SER A 251 2.79 15.31 2.33
N THR A 252 1.90 16.29 2.20
CA THR A 252 0.75 16.49 3.07
C THR A 252 -0.49 15.71 2.64
N GLY A 253 -0.41 14.98 1.51
CA GLY A 253 -1.52 14.18 0.97
C GLY A 253 -2.49 14.94 0.08
N ALA A 254 -2.27 16.22 -0.21
CA ALA A 254 -3.06 16.94 -1.20
C ALA A 254 -2.72 16.48 -2.64
N ASN A 255 -3.72 16.49 -3.52
CA ASN A 255 -3.63 15.96 -4.88
C ASN A 255 -4.12 16.99 -5.93
N PRO A 256 -3.54 18.20 -6.02
CA PRO A 256 -3.97 19.18 -7.01
C PRO A 256 -3.48 18.82 -8.42
N MET A 257 -4.19 19.31 -9.43
CA MET A 257 -3.76 19.28 -10.83
C MET A 257 -3.48 20.70 -11.32
N GLY A 258 -2.25 20.95 -11.74
CA GLY A 258 -1.86 22.19 -12.44
C GLY A 258 -2.14 22.10 -13.94
N VAL A 259 -2.61 23.19 -14.51
CA VAL A 259 -2.79 23.38 -15.97
C VAL A 259 -1.78 24.44 -16.43
N TYR A 260 -0.77 24.00 -17.20
CA TYR A 260 0.29 24.87 -17.71
C TYR A 260 0.13 25.10 -19.21
N ASP A 261 0.17 26.35 -19.64
CA ASP A 261 0.11 26.73 -21.06
C ASP A 261 1.52 26.76 -21.66
N LEU A 262 1.81 25.84 -22.54
CA LEU A 262 3.11 25.69 -23.21
C LEU A 262 3.45 26.89 -24.12
N GLY A 263 2.42 27.59 -24.65
CA GLY A 263 2.60 28.78 -25.51
C GLY A 263 2.99 30.01 -24.72
N THR A 264 2.23 30.30 -23.65
CA THR A 264 2.51 31.47 -22.78
C THR A 264 3.53 31.19 -21.70
N ARG A 265 3.83 29.91 -21.48
CA ARG A 265 4.79 29.41 -20.47
C ARG A 265 4.40 29.80 -19.03
N ARG A 266 3.11 29.69 -18.71
CA ARG A 266 2.56 30.03 -17.38
C ARG A 266 1.56 29.00 -16.91
N TRP A 267 1.52 28.81 -15.60
CA TRP A 267 0.41 28.13 -14.97
C TRP A 267 -0.87 28.95 -15.13
N MET A 268 -1.91 28.30 -15.62
CA MET A 268 -3.20 28.91 -15.91
C MET A 268 -4.22 28.69 -14.83
N ASP A 269 -4.11 27.52 -14.15
CA ASP A 269 -5.04 27.09 -13.12
C ASP A 269 -4.43 26.02 -12.24
N VAL A 270 -5.01 25.85 -11.03
CA VAL A 270 -4.76 24.73 -10.11
C VAL A 270 -6.12 24.19 -9.68
N VAL A 271 -6.40 22.94 -9.99
CA VAL A 271 -7.63 22.24 -9.63
C VAL A 271 -7.33 21.38 -8.41
N GLU A 272 -7.98 21.67 -7.29
CA GLU A 272 -7.77 20.97 -6.03
C GLU A 272 -8.45 19.58 -6.03
N ASP A 273 -7.98 18.67 -5.15
CA ASP A 273 -8.57 17.38 -4.82
C ASP A 273 -8.87 16.48 -6.03
N VAL A 274 -7.91 16.35 -6.95
CA VAL A 274 -8.02 15.46 -8.12
C VAL A 274 -7.65 14.03 -7.73
N ASP A 275 -8.66 13.15 -7.66
CA ASP A 275 -8.52 11.74 -7.26
C ASP A 275 -8.11 10.81 -8.40
N SER A 276 -8.28 11.22 -9.65
CA SER A 276 -7.82 10.45 -10.82
C SER A 276 -6.32 10.16 -10.75
N LEU A 277 -5.92 8.91 -11.01
CA LEU A 277 -4.50 8.57 -11.12
C LEU A 277 -3.87 9.06 -12.42
N THR A 278 -4.69 9.29 -13.47
CA THR A 278 -4.29 9.89 -14.75
C THR A 278 -5.22 11.04 -15.10
N VAL A 279 -4.71 12.08 -15.75
CA VAL A 279 -5.48 13.31 -16.05
C VAL A 279 -5.71 13.57 -17.55
N GLY A 280 -4.81 13.13 -18.44
CA GLY A 280 -4.94 13.37 -19.88
C GLY A 280 -5.85 12.42 -20.62
N GLY A 281 -5.97 11.16 -20.18
CA GLY A 281 -6.78 10.13 -20.84
C GLY A 281 -8.26 10.46 -20.99
N GLY A 282 -8.82 11.29 -20.09
CA GLY A 282 -10.20 11.76 -20.13
C GLY A 282 -10.49 12.91 -21.09
N ARG A 283 -9.54 13.36 -21.91
CA ARG A 283 -9.74 14.53 -22.78
C ARG A 283 -10.75 14.27 -23.90
N HIS A 284 -11.67 15.24 -24.09
CA HIS A 284 -12.55 15.31 -25.26
C HIS A 284 -12.76 16.77 -25.69
N GLY A 285 -12.11 17.20 -26.74
CA GLY A 285 -12.09 18.61 -27.15
C GLY A 285 -11.40 19.51 -26.12
N ASP A 286 -12.11 20.51 -25.60
CA ASP A 286 -11.64 21.39 -24.51
C ASP A 286 -12.09 20.89 -23.13
N ASP A 287 -12.78 19.76 -23.04
CA ASP A 287 -13.23 19.15 -21.78
C ASP A 287 -12.25 18.06 -21.32
N LEU A 288 -11.93 18.04 -20.02
CA LEU A 288 -11.26 16.95 -19.32
C LEU A 288 -12.26 16.25 -18.41
N TYR A 289 -12.29 14.94 -18.46
CA TYR A 289 -13.07 14.09 -17.56
C TYR A 289 -12.12 13.44 -16.56
N LEU A 290 -12.28 13.76 -15.29
CA LEU A 290 -11.42 13.30 -14.18
C LEU A 290 -12.28 13.07 -12.94
N PHE A 291 -11.71 12.43 -11.91
CA PHE A 291 -12.42 12.22 -10.64
C PHE A 291 -11.97 13.25 -9.61
N GLN A 292 -12.96 13.80 -8.89
CA GLN A 292 -12.80 14.71 -7.76
C GLN A 292 -13.85 14.31 -6.71
N ASP A 293 -13.46 14.14 -5.45
CA ASP A 293 -14.33 13.64 -4.38
C ASP A 293 -15.05 12.32 -4.75
N ASP A 294 -14.33 11.38 -5.38
CA ASP A 294 -14.84 10.09 -5.89
C ASP A 294 -15.92 10.17 -6.97
N GLU A 295 -16.23 11.33 -7.46
CA GLU A 295 -17.22 11.56 -8.51
C GLU A 295 -16.54 11.97 -9.80
N LEU A 296 -17.01 11.45 -10.94
CA LEU A 296 -16.56 11.90 -12.25
C LEU A 296 -17.03 13.34 -12.49
N VAL A 297 -16.08 14.20 -12.77
CA VAL A 297 -16.34 15.61 -13.11
C VAL A 297 -15.83 15.92 -14.50
N LYS A 298 -16.39 16.96 -15.09
CA LYS A 298 -15.93 17.57 -16.34
C LYS A 298 -15.34 18.94 -16.04
N TYR A 299 -14.04 19.10 -16.31
CA TYR A 299 -13.32 20.35 -16.24
C TYR A 299 -13.11 20.92 -17.64
N HIS A 300 -13.51 22.17 -17.88
CA HIS A 300 -13.38 22.82 -19.18
C HIS A 300 -12.12 23.69 -19.21
N LEU A 301 -11.14 23.34 -20.02
CA LEU A 301 -9.79 23.95 -20.08
C LEU A 301 -9.78 25.47 -20.29
N LYS A 302 -10.71 26.05 -21.08
CA LYS A 302 -10.75 27.49 -21.36
C LYS A 302 -11.52 28.29 -20.31
N THR A 303 -12.68 27.78 -19.86
CA THR A 303 -13.54 28.48 -18.91
C THR A 303 -13.25 28.13 -17.46
N ARG A 304 -12.43 27.10 -17.20
CA ARG A 304 -12.07 26.58 -15.88
C ARG A 304 -13.27 26.12 -15.05
N LYS A 305 -14.38 25.88 -15.69
CA LYS A 305 -15.60 25.41 -15.04
C LYS A 305 -15.54 23.91 -14.79
N ILE A 306 -15.83 23.53 -13.55
CA ILE A 306 -16.05 22.13 -13.15
C ILE A 306 -17.55 21.86 -13.15
N THR A 307 -17.94 20.68 -13.67
CA THR A 307 -19.33 20.19 -13.68
C THR A 307 -19.34 18.77 -13.18
N LYS A 308 -20.05 18.48 -12.10
CA LYS A 308 -20.27 17.14 -11.57
C LYS A 308 -21.18 16.34 -12.50
N LEU A 309 -20.88 15.05 -12.68
CA LEU A 309 -21.56 14.18 -13.64
C LEU A 309 -22.34 13.03 -12.98
N GLY A 310 -22.32 12.91 -11.66
CA GLY A 310 -23.09 11.93 -10.89
C GLY A 310 -22.59 10.49 -10.99
N PHE A 311 -21.43 10.24 -11.60
CA PHE A 311 -20.89 8.88 -11.72
C PHE A 311 -19.81 8.60 -10.68
N THR A 312 -20.06 7.61 -9.81
CA THR A 312 -19.18 7.14 -8.73
C THR A 312 -18.89 5.63 -8.85
N GLY A 313 -19.53 4.94 -9.79
CA GLY A 313 -19.52 3.47 -9.94
C GLY A 313 -18.33 2.93 -10.75
N TYR A 314 -17.10 3.40 -10.47
CA TYR A 314 -15.90 2.97 -11.21
C TYR A 314 -15.18 1.73 -10.63
N GLY A 315 -15.67 1.17 -9.54
CA GLY A 315 -15.08 0.06 -8.79
C GLY A 315 -14.35 0.54 -7.54
N GLU A 316 -13.45 -0.29 -7.04
CA GLU A 316 -12.73 -0.01 -5.80
C GLU A 316 -11.33 0.57 -6.06
N GLY A 317 -10.84 1.35 -5.10
CA GLY A 317 -9.56 2.02 -5.16
C GLY A 317 -9.61 3.30 -5.99
N ALA A 318 -8.53 3.67 -6.66
CA ALA A 318 -8.45 4.90 -7.45
C ALA A 318 -8.81 4.67 -8.91
N ALA A 319 -9.46 5.65 -9.53
CA ALA A 319 -9.89 5.60 -10.92
C ALA A 319 -8.79 6.12 -11.90
N ARG A 320 -8.74 5.52 -13.09
CA ARG A 320 -7.90 5.94 -14.22
C ARG A 320 -8.77 6.11 -15.47
N PRO A 321 -9.11 7.32 -15.89
CA PRO A 321 -9.57 7.57 -17.25
C PRO A 321 -8.45 7.22 -18.25
N LEU A 322 -8.74 6.36 -19.24
CA LEU A 322 -7.73 5.87 -20.19
C LEU A 322 -7.91 6.48 -21.59
N GLY A 323 -9.14 6.71 -22.03
CA GLY A 323 -9.42 7.23 -23.36
C GLY A 323 -10.82 6.96 -23.85
N TRP A 324 -11.07 7.28 -25.12
CA TRP A 324 -12.41 7.30 -25.71
C TRP A 324 -12.62 6.22 -26.77
N LEU A 325 -13.76 5.57 -26.71
CA LEU A 325 -14.33 4.74 -27.79
C LEU A 325 -15.59 5.43 -28.32
N GLY A 326 -15.41 6.33 -29.29
CA GLY A 326 -16.48 7.19 -29.79
C GLY A 326 -16.96 8.19 -28.73
N HIS A 327 -18.12 8.00 -28.15
CA HIS A 327 -18.66 8.85 -27.09
C HIS A 327 -18.58 8.24 -25.68
N THR A 328 -17.97 7.05 -25.60
CA THR A 328 -17.78 6.34 -24.32
C THR A 328 -16.37 6.54 -23.80
N LEU A 329 -16.23 7.14 -22.63
CA LEU A 329 -14.97 7.16 -21.87
C LEU A 329 -14.76 5.79 -21.25
N VAL A 330 -13.57 5.24 -21.46
CA VAL A 330 -13.11 3.97 -20.87
C VAL A 330 -12.09 4.28 -19.79
N GLY A 331 -12.20 3.62 -18.66
CA GLY A 331 -11.20 3.69 -17.62
C GLY A 331 -11.10 2.41 -16.81
N THR A 332 -10.17 2.38 -15.87
CA THR A 332 -9.96 1.27 -14.92
C THR A 332 -9.92 1.75 -13.48
N SER A 333 -10.14 0.83 -12.54
CA SER A 333 -9.87 1.02 -11.11
C SER A 333 -8.56 0.35 -10.70
N SER A 334 -8.08 0.64 -9.49
CA SER A 334 -6.89 -0.03 -8.91
C SER A 334 -7.10 -1.53 -8.66
N THR A 335 -8.35 -1.99 -8.62
CA THR A 335 -8.70 -3.43 -8.54
C THR A 335 -8.81 -4.08 -9.92
N GLY A 336 -8.40 -3.39 -10.97
CA GLY A 336 -8.39 -3.89 -12.34
C GLY A 336 -9.76 -3.94 -13.02
N ARG A 337 -10.83 -3.43 -12.38
CA ARG A 337 -12.17 -3.37 -13.03
C ARG A 337 -12.17 -2.33 -14.15
N ILE A 338 -12.83 -2.62 -15.26
CA ILE A 338 -13.04 -1.66 -16.36
C ILE A 338 -14.39 -0.97 -16.14
N TRP A 339 -14.43 0.34 -16.30
CA TRP A 339 -15.66 1.12 -16.26
C TRP A 339 -15.82 1.93 -17.54
N HIS A 340 -17.08 2.22 -17.88
CA HIS A 340 -17.49 3.07 -18.99
C HIS A 340 -18.32 4.23 -18.49
N PHE A 341 -18.19 5.37 -19.16
CA PHE A 341 -19.09 6.52 -19.01
C PHE A 341 -19.46 7.06 -20.39
N ASP A 342 -20.75 7.07 -20.71
CA ASP A 342 -21.27 7.61 -21.98
C ASP A 342 -21.60 9.09 -21.80
N ARG A 343 -20.84 9.96 -22.47
CA ARG A 343 -21.01 11.42 -22.36
C ARG A 343 -22.30 11.97 -22.98
N LYS A 344 -22.99 11.19 -23.84
CA LYS A 344 -24.26 11.61 -24.45
C LYS A 344 -25.44 11.35 -23.54
N THR A 345 -25.45 10.22 -22.87
CA THR A 345 -26.52 9.81 -21.95
C THR A 345 -26.26 10.24 -20.51
N GLY A 346 -25.00 10.54 -20.15
CA GLY A 346 -24.58 10.77 -18.77
C GLY A 346 -24.56 9.49 -17.93
N GLN A 347 -24.63 8.31 -18.54
CA GLN A 347 -24.69 7.04 -17.83
C GLN A 347 -23.33 6.39 -17.74
N GLY A 348 -22.97 5.93 -16.53
CA GLY A 348 -21.77 5.15 -16.28
C GLY A 348 -22.12 3.72 -15.85
N ARG A 349 -21.20 2.78 -16.10
CA ARG A 349 -21.32 1.39 -15.66
C ARG A 349 -19.97 0.75 -15.42
N LEU A 350 -19.93 -0.20 -14.49
CA LEU A 350 -18.81 -1.11 -14.28
C LEU A 350 -19.01 -2.35 -15.18
N LEU A 351 -17.93 -2.84 -15.82
CA LEU A 351 -17.97 -4.06 -16.62
C LEU A 351 -17.68 -5.29 -15.75
N ASP A 352 -18.24 -6.45 -16.15
CA ASP A 352 -18.15 -7.69 -15.35
C ASP A 352 -16.79 -8.40 -15.44
N GLY A 353 -16.01 -8.16 -16.49
CA GLY A 353 -14.73 -8.83 -16.71
C GLY A 353 -13.72 -8.56 -15.60
N THR A 354 -13.06 -9.61 -15.12
CA THR A 354 -12.01 -9.56 -14.10
C THR A 354 -10.68 -10.10 -14.63
N LEU A 355 -9.59 -9.75 -13.96
CA LEU A 355 -8.27 -10.35 -14.13
C LEU A 355 -8.12 -11.52 -13.15
N THR A 356 -7.25 -12.47 -13.46
CA THR A 356 -6.89 -13.52 -12.51
C THR A 356 -6.11 -12.92 -11.34
N GLY A 357 -6.59 -13.18 -10.12
CA GLY A 357 -5.91 -12.75 -8.91
C GLY A 357 -4.53 -13.40 -8.78
N GLN A 358 -3.54 -12.60 -8.42
CA GLN A 358 -2.19 -13.06 -8.13
C GLN A 358 -1.98 -13.20 -6.62
N PRO A 359 -1.03 -14.04 -6.16
CA PRO A 359 -0.72 -14.14 -4.75
C PRO A 359 -0.40 -12.78 -4.14
N VAL A 360 -1.01 -12.48 -2.99
CA VAL A 360 -0.77 -11.25 -2.24
C VAL A 360 -0.11 -11.54 -0.89
N SER A 361 0.59 -10.56 -0.36
CA SER A 361 1.21 -10.67 0.96
C SER A 361 0.16 -10.84 2.06
N ILE A 362 0.48 -11.67 3.04
CA ILE A 362 -0.30 -11.79 4.29
C ILE A 362 -0.10 -10.51 5.10
N ARG A 363 -1.20 -9.82 5.38
CA ARG A 363 -1.22 -8.54 6.08
C ARG A 363 -1.38 -8.70 7.59
N SER A 364 -2.24 -9.61 8.02
CA SER A 364 -2.56 -9.86 9.41
C SER A 364 -2.76 -11.35 9.67
N LEU A 365 -2.59 -11.76 10.93
CA LEU A 365 -2.89 -13.10 11.42
C LEU A 365 -3.76 -13.01 12.67
N GLY A 366 -4.67 -13.96 12.87
CA GLY A 366 -5.48 -14.09 14.07
C GLY A 366 -6.01 -15.52 14.26
N THR A 367 -6.49 -15.83 15.45
CA THR A 367 -7.10 -17.13 15.77
C THR A 367 -8.63 -17.05 15.64
N GLY A 368 -9.22 -18.05 15.00
CA GLY A 368 -10.67 -18.22 14.91
C GLY A 368 -11.28 -19.00 16.08
N PRO A 369 -12.60 -18.86 16.31
CA PRO A 369 -13.33 -19.60 17.34
C PRO A 369 -13.41 -21.10 17.03
N ASP A 370 -13.15 -21.49 15.80
CA ASP A 370 -13.13 -22.85 15.26
C ASP A 370 -11.76 -23.56 15.37
N GLY A 371 -10.79 -22.94 16.04
CA GLY A 371 -9.45 -23.46 16.20
C GLY A 371 -8.55 -23.29 14.96
N ARG A 372 -8.98 -22.53 13.97
CA ARG A 372 -8.18 -22.21 12.78
C ARG A 372 -7.35 -20.94 12.96
N VAL A 373 -6.28 -20.84 12.17
CA VAL A 373 -5.50 -19.62 12.01
C VAL A 373 -6.03 -18.89 10.77
N TYR A 374 -6.47 -17.65 10.97
CA TYR A 374 -6.96 -16.77 9.92
C TYR A 374 -5.87 -15.79 9.48
N ALA A 375 -5.84 -15.50 8.19
CA ALA A 375 -4.91 -14.57 7.58
C ALA A 375 -5.63 -13.59 6.66
N GLY A 376 -5.42 -12.29 6.87
CA GLY A 376 -5.89 -11.23 5.99
C GLY A 376 -4.90 -10.97 4.85
N GLY A 377 -5.38 -10.91 3.61
CA GLY A 377 -4.58 -10.58 2.44
C GLY A 377 -4.44 -9.09 2.22
N PHE A 378 -3.30 -8.67 1.64
CA PHE A 378 -3.05 -7.29 1.27
C PHE A 378 -4.08 -6.82 0.23
N PHE A 379 -4.63 -5.63 0.41
CA PHE A 379 -5.58 -4.91 -0.44
C PHE A 379 -6.80 -5.76 -0.84
N THR A 380 -6.79 -6.40 -2.00
CA THR A 380 -7.90 -7.21 -2.53
C THR A 380 -7.77 -8.70 -2.25
N GLY A 381 -6.80 -9.11 -1.44
CA GLY A 381 -6.46 -10.53 -1.23
C GLY A 381 -7.47 -11.34 -0.43
N GLY A 382 -8.46 -10.69 0.19
CA GLY A 382 -9.50 -11.37 0.96
C GLY A 382 -9.02 -11.93 2.30
N LEU A 383 -9.66 -13.00 2.75
CA LEU A 383 -9.38 -13.71 3.99
C LEU A 383 -9.10 -15.18 3.67
N ALA A 384 -8.13 -15.79 4.35
CA ALA A 384 -7.91 -17.23 4.33
C ALA A 384 -7.89 -17.81 5.74
N ALA A 385 -8.20 -19.09 5.87
CA ALA A 385 -8.03 -19.87 7.10
C ALA A 385 -7.16 -21.10 6.83
N TYR A 386 -6.38 -21.47 7.83
CA TYR A 386 -5.57 -22.68 7.88
C TYR A 386 -5.99 -23.49 9.11
N ASP A 387 -6.27 -24.76 8.94
CA ASP A 387 -6.58 -25.68 10.02
C ASP A 387 -5.29 -26.38 10.51
N PRO A 388 -4.82 -26.10 11.74
CA PRO A 388 -3.62 -26.74 12.27
C PRO A 388 -3.72 -28.26 12.43
N ALA A 389 -4.92 -28.80 12.58
CA ALA A 389 -5.13 -30.23 12.80
C ALA A 389 -5.08 -31.04 11.50
N THR A 390 -5.58 -30.49 10.40
CA THR A 390 -5.69 -31.19 9.11
C THR A 390 -4.73 -30.69 8.05
N GLY A 391 -4.23 -29.44 8.19
CA GLY A 391 -3.46 -28.74 7.17
C GLY A 391 -4.31 -28.16 6.04
N GLU A 392 -5.63 -28.26 6.12
CA GLU A 392 -6.54 -27.73 5.11
C GLU A 392 -6.59 -26.21 5.12
N THR A 393 -6.83 -25.63 3.94
CA THR A 393 -6.99 -24.19 3.76
C THR A 393 -8.34 -23.86 3.12
N GLN A 394 -8.88 -22.71 3.49
CA GLN A 394 -10.08 -22.13 2.91
C GLN A 394 -9.88 -20.64 2.67
N SER A 395 -10.56 -20.04 1.69
CA SER A 395 -10.47 -18.59 1.44
C SER A 395 -11.81 -17.97 1.06
N TRP A 396 -11.92 -16.67 1.32
CA TRP A 396 -13.09 -15.83 1.01
C TRP A 396 -12.61 -14.55 0.35
N GLN A 397 -13.21 -14.23 -0.78
CA GLN A 397 -12.97 -12.96 -1.48
C GLN A 397 -13.95 -11.89 -1.00
N ASN A 398 -13.71 -10.63 -1.36
CA ASN A 398 -14.56 -9.48 -1.02
C ASN A 398 -14.71 -9.19 0.49
N VAL A 399 -13.72 -9.56 1.27
CA VAL A 399 -13.64 -9.25 2.71
C VAL A 399 -12.95 -7.90 2.97
N GLY A 400 -12.20 -7.40 1.99
CA GLY A 400 -11.33 -6.22 2.14
C GLY A 400 -9.99 -6.57 2.79
N GLN A 401 -9.19 -5.56 3.10
CA GLN A 401 -7.90 -5.74 3.76
C GLN A 401 -8.10 -5.82 5.28
N SER A 402 -8.11 -7.03 5.83
CA SER A 402 -8.16 -7.23 7.27
C SER A 402 -6.83 -6.84 7.91
N GLU A 403 -6.84 -5.80 8.76
CA GLU A 403 -5.68 -5.32 9.52
C GLU A 403 -5.61 -5.95 10.92
N GLY A 404 -6.78 -6.18 11.55
CA GLY A 404 -6.95 -6.86 12.81
C GLY A 404 -7.90 -8.05 12.69
N ILE A 405 -7.58 -9.16 13.36
CA ILE A 405 -8.39 -10.38 13.39
C ILE A 405 -8.43 -10.88 14.82
N VAL A 406 -9.63 -11.04 15.40
CA VAL A 406 -9.79 -11.45 16.80
C VAL A 406 -11.03 -12.30 17.01
N THR A 407 -10.91 -13.30 17.88
CA THR A 407 -12.05 -14.02 18.44
C THR A 407 -12.57 -13.32 19.71
N HIS A 408 -13.87 -13.02 19.75
CA HIS A 408 -14.55 -12.50 20.92
C HIS A 408 -15.87 -13.23 21.14
N LYS A 409 -16.08 -13.77 22.35
CA LYS A 409 -17.29 -14.53 22.73
C LYS A 409 -17.73 -15.59 21.70
N GLY A 410 -16.76 -16.36 21.20
CA GLY A 410 -17.00 -17.45 20.25
C GLY A 410 -17.32 -17.02 18.82
N LYS A 411 -17.11 -15.77 18.46
CA LYS A 411 -17.28 -15.25 17.10
C LYS A 411 -16.00 -14.59 16.59
N LEU A 412 -15.81 -14.57 15.27
CA LEU A 412 -14.68 -13.93 14.61
C LEU A 412 -15.04 -12.50 14.22
N TYR A 413 -14.14 -11.57 14.53
CA TYR A 413 -14.25 -10.16 14.16
C TYR A 413 -13.04 -9.71 13.36
N LEU A 414 -13.31 -8.88 12.36
CA LEU A 414 -12.32 -8.36 11.43
C LEU A 414 -12.29 -6.83 11.49
N GLY A 415 -11.13 -6.27 11.66
CA GLY A 415 -10.86 -4.85 11.50
C GLY A 415 -10.34 -4.58 10.09
N VAL A 416 -11.07 -3.85 9.27
CA VAL A 416 -10.85 -3.76 7.82
C VAL A 416 -10.51 -2.33 7.38
N TYR A 417 -9.49 -2.21 6.56
CA TYR A 417 -9.10 -1.00 5.84
C TYR A 417 -9.81 -0.95 4.47
N PRO A 418 -10.17 0.24 3.97
CA PRO A 418 -10.13 1.55 4.61
C PRO A 418 -11.34 1.83 5.52
N GLY A 419 -11.25 2.93 6.31
CA GLY A 419 -12.39 3.46 7.08
C GLY A 419 -12.53 2.87 8.47
N ALA A 420 -11.53 2.14 8.97
CA ALA A 420 -11.56 1.46 10.27
C ALA A 420 -12.90 0.75 10.51
N ARG A 421 -13.28 -0.11 9.57
CA ARG A 421 -14.53 -0.87 9.59
C ARG A 421 -14.39 -2.11 10.45
N ILE A 422 -15.39 -2.36 11.29
CA ILE A 422 -15.45 -3.58 12.11
C ILE A 422 -16.55 -4.47 11.58
N TYR A 423 -16.19 -5.71 11.24
CA TYR A 423 -17.11 -6.72 10.76
C TYR A 423 -17.17 -7.91 11.72
N GLU A 424 -18.34 -8.52 11.84
CA GLU A 424 -18.50 -9.90 12.31
C GLU A 424 -18.41 -10.83 11.09
N PHE A 425 -17.67 -11.91 11.21
CA PHE A 425 -17.53 -12.90 10.15
C PHE A 425 -18.03 -14.28 10.63
N ASP A 426 -19.01 -14.83 9.94
CA ASP A 426 -19.69 -16.07 10.29
C ASP A 426 -19.16 -17.32 9.56
N GLY A 427 -18.05 -17.19 8.82
CA GLY A 427 -17.51 -18.25 7.97
C GLY A 427 -18.02 -18.22 6.52
N THR A 428 -18.95 -17.32 6.18
CA THR A 428 -19.51 -17.17 4.82
C THR A 428 -19.30 -15.76 4.27
N ALA A 429 -19.76 -14.74 4.98
CA ALA A 429 -19.67 -13.35 4.55
C ALA A 429 -19.45 -12.39 5.73
N PRO A 430 -18.74 -11.26 5.55
CA PRO A 430 -18.57 -10.26 6.56
C PRO A 430 -19.85 -9.41 6.72
N ARG A 431 -20.31 -9.24 7.96
CA ARG A 431 -21.40 -8.33 8.34
C ARG A 431 -20.84 -7.09 9.01
N LEU A 432 -21.04 -5.93 8.40
CA LEU A 432 -20.57 -4.65 8.93
C LEU A 432 -21.30 -4.32 10.26
N LEU A 433 -20.52 -4.00 11.29
CA LEU A 433 -21.02 -3.55 12.60
C LEU A 433 -20.76 -2.05 12.82
N LEU A 434 -19.59 -1.56 12.35
CA LEU A 434 -19.16 -0.18 12.60
C LEU A 434 -18.29 0.31 11.44
N ASP A 435 -18.47 1.58 11.05
CA ASP A 435 -17.63 2.29 10.07
C ASP A 435 -17.21 3.64 10.66
N LEU A 436 -15.90 3.86 10.80
CA LEU A 436 -15.33 5.09 11.34
C LEU A 436 -14.70 5.99 10.27
N GLY A 437 -14.88 5.67 8.98
CA GLY A 437 -14.35 6.46 7.87
C GLY A 437 -14.84 7.92 7.88
N GLY A 438 -16.09 8.15 8.26
CA GLY A 438 -16.65 9.49 8.46
C GLY A 438 -16.06 10.26 9.66
N GLN A 439 -15.36 9.56 10.56
CA GLN A 439 -14.63 10.14 11.69
C GLN A 439 -13.11 10.22 11.44
N GLU A 440 -12.69 10.17 10.20
CA GLU A 440 -11.28 10.23 9.76
C GLU A 440 -10.40 9.08 10.28
N GLN A 441 -11.00 7.93 10.66
CA GLN A 441 -10.26 6.74 11.05
C GLN A 441 -10.12 5.79 9.85
N ASP A 442 -8.99 5.05 9.79
CA ASP A 442 -8.67 4.30 8.59
C ASP A 442 -8.26 2.84 8.85
N ARG A 443 -7.33 2.57 9.79
CA ARG A 443 -6.76 1.24 10.00
C ARG A 443 -6.91 0.76 11.43
N PRO A 444 -7.74 -0.29 11.69
CA PRO A 444 -7.89 -0.87 13.02
C PRO A 444 -6.91 -2.04 13.22
N PHE A 445 -5.64 -1.74 13.48
CA PHE A 445 -4.59 -2.76 13.64
C PHE A 445 -4.70 -3.55 14.94
N ALA A 446 -4.88 -2.86 16.06
CA ALA A 446 -4.98 -3.49 17.36
C ALA A 446 -6.42 -3.86 17.64
N MET A 447 -6.70 -5.15 17.86
CA MET A 447 -8.02 -5.64 18.24
C MET A 447 -7.89 -6.71 19.31
N ILE A 448 -8.67 -6.61 20.39
CA ILE A 448 -8.67 -7.57 21.50
C ILE A 448 -10.08 -7.81 22.05
N SER A 449 -10.28 -8.97 22.67
CA SER A 449 -11.42 -9.25 23.51
C SER A 449 -11.20 -8.65 24.90
N ALA A 450 -12.11 -7.79 25.38
CA ALA A 450 -11.99 -7.04 26.62
C ALA A 450 -13.27 -7.15 27.46
N GLY A 451 -13.47 -8.32 28.10
CA GLY A 451 -14.69 -8.62 28.85
C GLY A 451 -15.91 -8.72 27.94
N ASP A 452 -16.88 -7.81 28.10
CA ASP A 452 -18.05 -7.74 27.23
C ASP A 452 -17.79 -6.98 25.92
N TRP A 453 -16.67 -6.30 25.83
CA TRP A 453 -16.32 -5.42 24.75
C TRP A 453 -15.32 -6.05 23.78
N LEU A 454 -15.51 -5.74 22.53
CA LEU A 454 -14.47 -5.79 21.52
C LEU A 454 -13.76 -4.44 21.56
N ALA A 455 -12.49 -4.42 22.02
CA ALA A 455 -11.68 -3.21 22.05
C ALA A 455 -10.77 -3.15 20.82
N PHE A 456 -10.63 -1.96 20.23
CA PHE A 456 -9.76 -1.75 19.08
C PHE A 456 -9.09 -0.37 19.09
N GLY A 457 -7.88 -0.31 18.54
CA GLY A 457 -7.11 0.90 18.33
C GLY A 457 -6.99 1.21 16.84
N THR A 458 -6.98 2.49 16.47
CA THR A 458 -6.93 2.89 15.07
C THR A 458 -5.74 3.79 14.73
N VAL A 459 -5.35 3.74 13.45
CA VAL A 459 -4.57 4.77 12.78
C VAL A 459 -5.54 5.64 12.00
N PRO A 460 -5.46 6.98 12.09
CA PRO A 460 -6.33 7.89 11.34
C PRO A 460 -5.98 7.90 9.84
N LYS A 461 -6.79 8.55 9.03
CA LYS A 461 -6.56 8.73 7.59
C LYS A 461 -5.18 9.35 7.32
N SER A 462 -4.63 8.99 6.17
CA SER A 462 -3.37 9.58 5.69
C SER A 462 -3.44 11.12 5.70
N GLY A 463 -2.38 11.74 6.21
CA GLY A 463 -2.29 13.19 6.36
C GLY A 463 -2.94 13.76 7.63
N THR A 464 -3.57 12.92 8.49
CA THR A 464 -4.22 13.37 9.73
C THR A 464 -3.56 12.77 10.97
N HIS A 465 -3.81 13.38 12.14
CA HIS A 465 -3.38 12.91 13.46
C HIS A 465 -4.60 12.54 14.30
N GLY A 466 -4.38 11.82 15.41
CA GLY A 466 -5.42 11.47 16.38
C GLY A 466 -6.17 10.18 16.03
N GLY A 467 -5.57 9.05 16.35
CA GLY A 467 -6.23 7.74 16.33
C GLY A 467 -7.27 7.62 17.44
N ALA A 468 -8.06 6.54 17.41
CA ALA A 468 -9.11 6.30 18.38
C ALA A 468 -8.91 5.00 19.15
N LEU A 469 -9.30 5.00 20.43
CA LEU A 469 -9.69 3.81 21.18
C LEU A 469 -11.18 3.59 20.97
N GLY A 470 -11.56 2.45 20.38
CA GLY A 470 -12.93 2.03 20.21
C GLY A 470 -13.29 0.85 21.11
N LEU A 471 -14.48 0.90 21.69
CA LEU A 471 -15.11 -0.21 22.40
C LEU A 471 -16.45 -0.48 21.72
N LEU A 472 -16.68 -1.72 21.30
CA LEU A 472 -17.93 -2.18 20.70
C LEU A 472 -18.44 -3.37 21.51
N ASP A 473 -19.68 -3.31 21.99
CA ASP A 473 -20.41 -4.49 22.45
C ASP A 473 -21.19 -5.06 21.27
N PRO A 474 -20.76 -6.17 20.67
CA PRO A 474 -21.43 -6.69 19.48
C PRO A 474 -22.81 -7.28 19.74
N ALA A 475 -23.16 -7.57 21.01
CA ALA A 475 -24.46 -8.13 21.38
C ALA A 475 -25.54 -7.04 21.42
N THR A 476 -25.18 -5.84 21.88
CA THR A 476 -26.13 -4.72 22.01
C THR A 476 -25.97 -3.66 20.94
N GLY A 477 -24.84 -3.65 20.21
CA GLY A 477 -24.46 -2.59 19.28
C GLY A 477 -23.97 -1.31 19.97
N ARG A 478 -23.81 -1.31 21.29
CA ARG A 478 -23.31 -0.16 22.04
C ARG A 478 -21.84 0.10 21.67
N THR A 479 -21.51 1.38 21.43
CA THR A 479 -20.15 1.81 21.08
C THR A 479 -19.69 2.95 21.98
N VAL A 480 -18.39 2.96 22.28
CA VAL A 480 -17.67 4.09 22.88
C VAL A 480 -16.45 4.36 22.02
N ILE A 481 -16.32 5.57 21.48
CA ILE A 481 -15.21 5.96 20.63
C ILE A 481 -14.50 7.16 21.26
N ARG A 482 -13.24 6.96 21.63
CA ARG A 482 -12.38 7.99 22.21
C ARG A 482 -11.33 8.39 21.17
N ARG A 483 -11.71 9.37 20.33
CA ARG A 483 -10.79 9.94 19.33
C ARG A 483 -9.74 10.77 20.04
N ASP A 484 -8.51 10.68 19.55
CA ASP A 484 -7.38 11.48 20.04
C ASP A 484 -7.15 11.34 21.55
N LEU A 485 -7.41 10.15 22.09
CA LEU A 485 -7.25 9.85 23.53
C LEU A 485 -5.83 10.20 24.01
N ILE A 486 -4.83 9.90 23.20
CA ILE A 486 -3.46 10.40 23.33
C ILE A 486 -3.24 11.37 22.18
N PRO A 487 -3.09 12.68 22.48
CA PRO A 487 -3.11 13.72 21.46
C PRO A 487 -2.12 13.51 20.31
N GLY A 488 -2.64 13.43 19.10
CA GLY A 488 -1.88 13.25 17.87
C GLY A 488 -1.43 11.83 17.55
N HIS A 489 -1.61 10.86 18.44
CA HIS A 489 -1.09 9.50 18.30
C HIS A 489 -2.09 8.55 17.66
N SER A 490 -1.56 7.51 16.99
CA SER A 490 -2.30 6.29 16.67
C SER A 490 -2.24 5.30 17.81
N ILE A 491 -3.27 4.47 18.00
CA ILE A 491 -3.29 3.37 18.96
C ILE A 491 -3.06 2.07 18.19
N ILE A 492 -1.89 1.43 18.38
CA ILE A 492 -1.41 0.34 17.54
C ILE A 492 -1.14 -0.97 18.29
N GLY A 493 -1.19 -0.96 19.61
CA GLY A 493 -1.09 -2.16 20.44
C GLY A 493 -2.06 -2.08 21.60
N LEU A 494 -2.71 -3.20 21.96
CA LEU A 494 -3.65 -3.29 23.07
C LEU A 494 -3.43 -4.58 23.86
N ALA A 495 -3.63 -4.49 25.18
CA ALA A 495 -3.78 -5.61 26.10
C ALA A 495 -4.95 -5.32 27.07
N TYR A 496 -5.54 -6.36 27.63
CA TYR A 496 -6.67 -6.21 28.55
C TYR A 496 -6.48 -7.05 29.81
N ARG A 497 -6.83 -6.47 30.94
CA ARG A 497 -6.90 -7.20 32.21
C ARG A 497 -7.82 -6.49 33.18
N ASP A 498 -8.73 -7.24 33.80
CA ASP A 498 -9.56 -6.83 34.95
C ASP A 498 -10.32 -5.50 34.76
N GLY A 499 -10.94 -5.28 33.59
CA GLY A 499 -11.69 -4.07 33.27
C GLY A 499 -10.85 -2.93 32.68
N ILE A 500 -9.53 -3.09 32.62
CA ILE A 500 -8.58 -2.06 32.16
C ILE A 500 -8.02 -2.46 30.80
N VAL A 501 -8.08 -1.53 29.85
CA VAL A 501 -7.39 -1.61 28.54
C VAL A 501 -6.05 -0.89 28.67
N TYR A 502 -4.97 -1.60 28.35
CA TYR A 502 -3.63 -1.07 28.26
C TYR A 502 -3.29 -0.85 26.79
N GLY A 503 -2.78 0.32 26.44
CA GLY A 503 -2.51 0.67 25.06
C GLY A 503 -1.08 1.12 24.80
N ALA A 504 -0.65 0.91 23.58
CA ALA A 504 0.62 1.34 23.02
C ALA A 504 0.39 2.18 21.77
N THR A 505 1.14 3.27 21.62
CA THR A 505 0.89 4.27 20.59
C THR A 505 2.05 4.44 19.61
N SER A 506 1.72 5.03 18.45
CA SER A 506 2.68 5.61 17.52
C SER A 506 2.44 7.12 17.41
N ALA A 507 3.49 7.91 17.62
CA ALA A 507 3.44 9.36 17.53
C ALA A 507 3.24 9.90 16.11
N PHE A 508 3.36 9.05 15.10
CA PHE A 508 3.19 9.44 13.69
C PHE A 508 1.73 9.73 13.29
N GLY A 509 0.75 9.21 14.04
CA GLY A 509 -0.64 9.30 13.58
C GLY A 509 -0.79 8.66 12.20
N GLY A 510 -1.48 9.30 11.28
CA GLY A 510 -1.58 8.95 9.85
C GLY A 510 -0.58 9.69 8.96
N THR A 511 0.48 10.28 9.52
CA THR A 511 1.44 11.14 8.81
C THR A 511 2.86 10.57 8.85
N SER A 512 3.80 11.23 8.18
CA SER A 512 5.24 10.96 8.28
C SER A 512 5.94 11.80 9.37
N THR A 513 5.22 12.73 10.00
CA THR A 513 5.77 13.64 11.01
C THR A 513 5.25 13.24 12.39
N PRO A 514 6.11 12.84 13.35
CA PRO A 514 5.67 12.44 14.67
C PRO A 514 5.28 13.67 15.52
N ARG A 515 4.37 13.45 16.48
CA ARG A 515 4.00 14.43 17.51
C ARG A 515 4.38 13.92 18.89
N GLY A 516 5.53 14.39 19.39
CA GLY A 516 6.07 13.93 20.67
C GLY A 516 6.71 12.54 20.59
N GLU A 517 6.79 11.88 21.73
CA GLU A 517 7.34 10.54 21.91
C GLU A 517 6.20 9.55 22.14
N ALA A 518 6.44 8.26 21.83
CA ALA A 518 5.44 7.23 21.99
C ALA A 518 5.01 7.02 23.44
N VAL A 519 3.72 6.75 23.65
CA VAL A 519 3.08 6.66 24.95
C VAL A 519 2.45 5.29 25.17
N ALA A 520 2.64 4.71 26.34
CA ALA A 520 1.80 3.65 26.88
C ALA A 520 0.76 4.26 27.84
N PHE A 521 -0.44 3.66 27.88
CA PHE A 521 -1.53 4.15 28.73
C PHE A 521 -2.36 3.02 29.35
N ALA A 522 -3.08 3.32 30.41
CA ALA A 522 -4.15 2.48 30.95
C ALA A 522 -5.47 3.25 30.96
N TYR A 523 -6.53 2.60 30.47
CA TYR A 523 -7.88 3.14 30.38
C TYR A 523 -8.88 2.21 31.06
N ASP A 524 -9.62 2.74 32.04
CA ASP A 524 -10.66 2.02 32.76
C ASP A 524 -11.98 2.10 31.98
N ILE A 525 -12.49 0.94 31.56
CA ILE A 525 -13.73 0.84 30.79
C ILE A 525 -14.94 1.27 31.63
N ALA A 526 -14.95 0.95 32.91
CA ALA A 526 -16.11 1.19 33.77
C ALA A 526 -16.29 2.68 34.12
N THR A 527 -15.19 3.38 34.39
CA THR A 527 -15.18 4.82 34.71
C THR A 527 -15.02 5.69 33.48
N ASP A 528 -14.77 5.09 32.30
CA ASP A 528 -14.56 5.79 31.05
C ASP A 528 -13.43 6.84 31.15
N SER A 529 -12.31 6.46 31.79
CA SER A 529 -11.23 7.40 32.09
C SER A 529 -9.84 6.82 31.92
N LEU A 530 -8.92 7.71 31.56
CA LEU A 530 -7.48 7.42 31.51
C LEU A 530 -6.94 7.36 32.95
N LEU A 531 -6.37 6.22 33.36
CA LEU A 531 -5.80 6.05 34.69
C LEU A 531 -4.39 6.60 34.76
N TRP A 532 -3.59 6.32 33.75
CA TRP A 532 -2.23 6.82 33.60
C TRP A 532 -1.80 6.79 32.14
N GLN A 533 -0.80 7.63 31.81
CA GLN A 533 -0.02 7.58 30.58
C GLN A 533 1.45 7.82 30.89
N THR A 534 2.36 7.20 30.12
CA THR A 534 3.79 7.27 30.35
C THR A 534 4.57 7.09 29.04
N THR A 535 5.79 7.64 28.98
CA THR A 535 6.79 7.38 27.92
C THR A 535 7.79 6.35 28.48
N PRO A 536 7.59 5.05 28.20
CA PRO A 536 8.41 4.00 28.85
C PRO A 536 9.85 3.97 28.36
N VAL A 537 10.12 4.40 27.13
CA VAL A 537 11.43 4.48 26.50
C VAL A 537 11.56 5.87 25.89
N PRO A 538 12.28 6.81 26.55
CA PRO A 538 12.49 8.14 26.00
C PRO A 538 13.22 8.10 24.64
N GLY A 539 12.74 8.91 23.68
CA GLY A 539 13.26 8.99 22.32
C GLY A 539 12.58 8.06 21.32
N ASP A 540 11.82 7.06 21.76
CA ASP A 540 11.08 6.18 20.86
C ASP A 540 9.79 6.84 20.37
N LEU A 541 9.52 6.70 19.06
CA LEU A 541 8.36 7.32 18.40
C LEU A 541 7.20 6.35 18.15
N ALA A 542 7.40 5.05 18.42
CA ALA A 542 6.35 4.03 18.36
C ALA A 542 6.59 2.90 19.37
N LEU A 543 5.54 2.55 20.12
CA LEU A 543 5.45 1.33 20.95
C LEU A 543 4.56 0.37 20.21
N GLY A 544 5.13 -0.60 19.50
CA GLY A 544 4.32 -1.39 18.54
C GLY A 544 3.44 -2.44 19.20
N SER A 545 3.85 -3.03 20.35
CA SER A 545 3.10 -4.11 21.00
C SER A 545 3.22 -4.05 22.52
N ILE A 546 2.14 -4.50 23.20
CA ILE A 546 2.05 -4.61 24.65
C ILE A 546 1.36 -5.92 25.03
N ALA A 547 1.86 -6.63 26.04
CA ALA A 547 1.32 -7.93 26.44
C ALA A 547 1.59 -8.22 27.94
N PHE A 548 0.69 -9.00 28.57
CA PHE A 548 0.92 -9.55 29.90
C PHE A 548 1.66 -10.88 29.83
N ASP A 549 2.56 -11.13 30.79
CA ASP A 549 3.09 -12.47 31.04
C ASP A 549 2.25 -13.25 32.07
N GLY A 550 2.64 -14.51 32.31
CA GLY A 550 1.95 -15.38 33.25
C GLY A 550 2.01 -14.94 34.73
N ALA A 551 2.93 -14.04 35.07
CA ALA A 551 3.04 -13.44 36.41
C ALA A 551 2.26 -12.13 36.54
N GLY A 552 1.63 -11.68 35.44
CA GLY A 552 0.84 -10.45 35.41
C GLY A 552 1.69 -9.19 35.24
N ARG A 553 2.93 -9.31 34.81
CA ARG A 553 3.78 -8.19 34.45
C ARG A 553 3.41 -7.70 33.06
N LEU A 554 3.43 -6.39 32.87
CA LEU A 554 3.08 -5.76 31.59
C LEU A 554 4.37 -5.46 30.80
N TRP A 555 4.49 -6.05 29.64
CA TRP A 555 5.63 -5.94 28.74
C TRP A 555 5.27 -5.16 27.50
N GLY A 556 6.24 -4.39 26.99
CA GLY A 556 6.11 -3.73 25.69
C GLY A 556 7.36 -3.88 24.85
N LEU A 557 7.18 -3.86 23.54
CA LEU A 557 8.24 -4.02 22.55
C LEU A 557 8.18 -2.86 21.56
N THR A 558 9.29 -2.13 21.42
CA THR A 558 9.50 -1.10 20.40
C THR A 558 10.37 -1.67 19.26
N PRO A 559 10.55 -0.97 18.14
CA PRO A 559 11.50 -1.36 17.10
C PRO A 559 12.95 -1.55 17.58
N ASP A 560 13.35 -1.00 18.71
CA ASP A 560 14.72 -1.10 19.24
C ASP A 560 14.83 -1.52 20.71
N SER A 561 13.74 -1.52 21.49
CA SER A 561 13.77 -1.73 22.93
C SER A 561 12.68 -2.67 23.44
N LEU A 562 12.97 -3.40 24.51
CA LEU A 562 12.03 -4.16 25.33
C LEU A 562 11.91 -3.47 26.68
N PHE A 563 10.69 -3.34 27.20
CA PHE A 563 10.45 -2.72 28.52
C PHE A 563 9.38 -3.47 29.32
N GLU A 564 9.44 -3.30 30.65
CA GLU A 564 8.46 -3.79 31.62
C GLU A 564 7.84 -2.61 32.35
N LEU A 565 6.52 -2.57 32.46
CA LEU A 565 5.76 -1.57 33.22
C LEU A 565 5.10 -2.19 34.45
N ASP A 566 5.02 -1.42 35.51
CA ASP A 566 4.06 -1.66 36.58
C ASP A 566 2.65 -1.30 36.07
N PRO A 567 1.75 -2.28 35.92
CA PRO A 567 0.44 -2.02 35.33
C PRO A 567 -0.46 -1.10 36.18
N ALA A 568 -0.22 -0.99 37.49
CA ALA A 568 -1.01 -0.14 38.36
C ALA A 568 -0.65 1.35 38.25
N THR A 569 0.63 1.65 37.99
CA THR A 569 1.14 3.03 38.03
C THR A 569 1.67 3.53 36.69
N GLY A 570 1.89 2.66 35.72
CA GLY A 570 2.55 2.99 34.46
C GLY A 570 4.06 3.22 34.56
N ARG A 571 4.64 3.07 35.77
CA ARG A 571 6.07 3.26 35.96
C ARG A 571 6.88 2.20 35.24
N THR A 572 7.90 2.62 34.47
CA THR A 572 8.87 1.71 33.87
C THR A 572 9.69 1.02 34.97
N VAL A 573 9.57 -0.30 35.05
CA VAL A 573 10.31 -1.14 35.99
C VAL A 573 11.73 -1.35 35.49
N ARG A 574 11.86 -1.71 34.21
CA ARG A 574 13.13 -1.85 33.49
C ARG A 574 12.92 -1.73 31.98
N ALA A 575 13.97 -1.31 31.28
CA ALA A 575 14.01 -1.25 29.84
C ALA A 575 15.41 -1.61 29.34
N VAL A 576 15.49 -2.29 28.20
CA VAL A 576 16.76 -2.69 27.55
C VAL A 576 16.65 -2.42 26.08
N GLN A 577 17.57 -1.63 25.55
CA GLN A 577 17.76 -1.46 24.12
C GLN A 577 18.50 -2.70 23.57
N HIS A 578 17.92 -3.38 22.60
CA HIS A 578 18.47 -4.60 22.01
C HIS A 578 19.05 -4.38 20.61
N GLN A 579 18.70 -3.30 19.95
CA GLN A 579 19.23 -2.90 18.63
C GLN A 579 18.99 -1.39 18.41
N THR A 580 19.48 -0.86 17.31
CA THR A 580 19.25 0.53 16.91
C THR A 580 18.15 0.62 15.87
N TYR A 581 17.28 1.62 15.99
CA TYR A 581 16.28 1.96 14.98
C TYR A 581 16.51 3.40 14.49
N PRO A 582 16.43 3.67 13.17
CA PRO A 582 16.76 4.99 12.62
C PRO A 582 15.59 5.97 12.76
N TRP A 583 15.24 6.36 14.00
CA TRP A 583 14.09 7.22 14.30
C TRP A 583 14.08 8.54 13.54
N SER A 584 15.26 9.12 13.25
CA SER A 584 15.37 10.39 12.51
C SER A 584 14.92 10.33 11.06
N SER A 585 14.88 9.13 10.47
CA SER A 585 14.40 8.89 9.11
C SER A 585 13.15 8.00 9.05
N ALA A 586 12.63 7.61 10.22
CA ALA A 586 11.45 6.77 10.31
C ALA A 586 10.18 7.53 9.90
N THR A 587 9.27 6.83 9.24
CA THR A 587 7.96 7.34 8.87
C THR A 587 6.91 6.25 9.08
N GLN A 588 5.73 6.61 9.59
CA GLN A 588 4.56 5.71 9.64
C GLN A 588 4.83 4.36 10.32
N VAL A 589 5.50 4.34 11.48
CA VAL A 589 5.83 3.11 12.21
C VAL A 589 4.58 2.59 12.95
N TRP A 590 3.97 1.51 12.45
CA TRP A 590 2.72 0.96 13.00
C TRP A 590 2.74 -0.54 13.28
N LEU A 591 3.47 -1.35 12.49
CA LEU A 591 3.42 -2.82 12.52
C LEU A 591 4.79 -3.48 12.70
N ASP A 592 5.78 -2.75 13.20
CA ASP A 592 7.16 -3.24 13.26
C ASP A 592 7.37 -4.30 14.34
N THR A 593 6.43 -4.41 15.31
CA THR A 593 6.53 -5.38 16.38
C THR A 593 5.26 -6.22 16.55
N ASN A 594 5.42 -7.43 17.11
CA ASN A 594 4.40 -8.25 17.75
C ASN A 594 4.97 -8.80 19.05
N LEU A 595 4.15 -9.02 20.07
CA LEU A 595 4.59 -9.58 21.34
C LEU A 595 3.48 -10.47 21.93
N VAL A 596 3.84 -11.70 22.27
CA VAL A 596 2.96 -12.65 22.95
C VAL A 596 3.74 -13.39 24.04
N PHE A 597 3.04 -13.89 25.08
CA PHE A 597 3.64 -14.71 26.12
C PHE A 597 3.15 -16.17 26.01
N HIS A 598 4.08 -17.12 26.05
CA HIS A 598 3.77 -18.53 26.01
C HIS A 598 4.89 -19.38 26.61
N LYS A 599 4.54 -20.41 27.40
CA LYS A 599 5.48 -21.37 28.02
C LYS A 599 6.67 -20.72 28.73
N GLY A 600 6.40 -19.67 29.51
CA GLY A 600 7.42 -18.99 30.32
C GLY A 600 8.29 -17.99 29.58
N TYR A 601 8.12 -17.81 28.27
CA TYR A 601 8.86 -16.88 27.45
C TYR A 601 7.95 -15.85 26.79
N LEU A 602 8.50 -14.67 26.52
CA LEU A 602 7.93 -13.75 25.55
C LEU A 602 8.42 -14.15 24.15
N TRP A 603 7.56 -14.02 23.17
CA TRP A 603 7.85 -14.27 21.76
C TRP A 603 7.53 -12.98 21.01
N GLY A 604 8.55 -12.42 20.37
CA GLY A 604 8.47 -11.12 19.75
C GLY A 604 8.89 -11.13 18.30
N LYS A 605 8.21 -10.31 17.48
CA LYS A 605 8.69 -9.90 16.17
C LYS A 605 9.17 -8.46 16.27
N VAL A 606 10.35 -8.15 15.75
CA VAL A 606 10.87 -6.79 15.65
C VAL A 606 11.76 -6.66 14.43
N GLN A 607 11.56 -5.59 13.63
CA GLN A 607 12.33 -5.30 12.41
C GLN A 607 12.51 -6.54 11.48
N GLY A 608 11.41 -7.26 11.23
CA GLY A 608 11.41 -8.44 10.37
C GLY A 608 12.12 -9.67 10.92
N LYS A 609 12.42 -9.71 12.21
CA LYS A 609 13.04 -10.84 12.89
C LYS A 609 12.15 -11.34 14.02
N ALA A 610 12.06 -12.65 14.23
CA ALA A 610 11.38 -13.25 15.37
C ALA A 610 12.36 -13.71 16.44
N TYR A 611 11.98 -13.48 17.69
CA TYR A 611 12.81 -13.77 18.85
C TYR A 611 12.03 -14.53 19.92
N ARG A 612 12.71 -15.45 20.61
CA ARG A 612 12.33 -15.90 21.95
C ARG A 612 13.04 -15.00 22.96
N ILE A 613 12.29 -14.49 23.92
CA ILE A 613 12.76 -13.50 24.89
C ILE A 613 12.57 -14.06 26.30
N ASP A 614 13.64 -14.12 27.07
CA ASP A 614 13.59 -14.52 28.48
C ASP A 614 13.12 -13.33 29.35
N PRO A 615 11.94 -13.41 29.99
CA PRO A 615 11.43 -12.28 30.78
C PRO A 615 12.22 -12.05 32.07
N GLY A 616 13.05 -12.97 32.52
CA GLY A 616 13.94 -12.79 33.68
C GLY A 616 15.14 -11.92 33.35
N THR A 617 15.84 -12.27 32.29
CA THR A 617 17.10 -11.61 31.86
C THR A 617 16.91 -10.56 30.78
N MET A 618 15.75 -10.50 30.12
CA MET A 618 15.45 -9.68 28.93
C MET A 618 16.34 -10.02 27.72
N ALA A 619 16.97 -11.20 27.68
CA ALA A 619 17.80 -11.64 26.58
C ALA A 619 16.94 -12.13 25.40
N LEU A 620 17.32 -11.70 24.19
CA LEU A 620 16.68 -12.05 22.93
C LEU A 620 17.47 -13.17 22.22
N ALA A 621 16.80 -14.28 21.90
CA ALA A 621 17.35 -15.36 21.08
C ALA A 621 16.63 -15.38 19.74
N LEU A 622 17.36 -15.14 18.63
CA LEU A 622 16.80 -15.14 17.28
C LEU A 622 16.27 -16.52 16.92
N ILE A 623 15.03 -16.59 16.40
CA ILE A 623 14.41 -17.83 15.92
C ILE A 623 14.14 -17.82 14.41
N ALA A 624 13.91 -16.65 13.81
CA ALA A 624 13.64 -16.53 12.36
C ALA A 624 13.93 -15.16 11.80
N ARG A 625 14.27 -15.13 10.50
CA ARG A 625 14.33 -13.94 9.63
C ARG A 625 14.30 -14.33 8.15
N PRO A 626 13.75 -13.51 7.24
CA PRO A 626 12.86 -12.39 7.51
C PRO A 626 11.41 -12.85 7.71
N ILE A 627 10.66 -12.15 8.55
CA ILE A 627 9.23 -12.39 8.76
C ILE A 627 8.42 -11.08 8.76
N SER A 628 7.13 -11.17 8.42
CA SER A 628 6.20 -10.03 8.40
C SER A 628 5.24 -10.03 9.58
N ASN A 629 4.74 -11.19 9.99
CA ASN A 629 3.79 -11.34 11.09
C ASN A 629 4.19 -12.47 12.02
N LEU A 630 3.75 -12.40 13.29
CA LEU A 630 3.88 -13.44 14.31
C LEU A 630 2.58 -13.54 15.10
N LEU A 631 2.06 -14.76 15.26
CA LEU A 631 0.86 -15.07 16.02
C LEU A 631 1.12 -16.32 16.87
N LEU A 632 0.61 -16.36 18.11
CA LEU A 632 0.46 -17.59 18.87
C LEU A 632 -0.83 -18.29 18.43
N GLY A 633 -0.71 -19.46 17.84
CA GLY A 633 -1.82 -20.26 17.34
C GLY A 633 -2.60 -20.99 18.44
N PRO A 634 -3.77 -21.53 18.09
CA PRO A 634 -4.65 -22.24 19.03
C PRO A 634 -4.05 -23.55 19.53
N ASP A 635 -3.12 -24.12 18.81
CA ASP A 635 -2.36 -25.34 19.13
C ASP A 635 -1.10 -25.10 20.00
N GLY A 636 -0.86 -23.83 20.39
CA GLY A 636 0.31 -23.42 21.18
C GLY A 636 1.62 -23.34 20.37
N HIS A 637 1.53 -23.35 19.06
CA HIS A 637 2.67 -23.07 18.16
C HIS A 637 2.64 -21.62 17.65
N LEU A 638 3.79 -21.12 17.18
CA LEU A 638 3.83 -19.81 16.55
C LEU A 638 3.55 -19.94 15.06
N TYR A 639 2.73 -19.07 14.53
CA TYR A 639 2.48 -18.90 13.11
C TYR A 639 3.11 -17.62 12.63
N LEU A 640 3.81 -17.71 11.51
CA LEU A 640 4.59 -16.61 10.95
C LEU A 640 4.32 -16.49 9.46
N SER A 641 4.49 -15.28 8.93
CA SER A 641 4.39 -15.07 7.49
C SER A 641 5.59 -14.31 6.95
N ARG A 642 5.86 -14.51 5.64
CA ARG A 642 6.77 -13.71 4.86
C ARG A 642 6.17 -13.53 3.47
N PHE A 643 5.76 -12.32 3.13
CA PHE A 643 4.94 -12.07 1.94
C PHE A 643 3.71 -12.99 1.93
N GLU A 644 3.51 -13.80 0.90
CA GLU A 644 2.44 -14.79 0.78
C GLU A 644 2.73 -16.12 1.48
N ASN A 645 3.98 -16.35 1.89
CA ASN A 645 4.41 -17.63 2.49
C ASN A 645 4.03 -17.70 3.96
N PHE A 646 3.61 -18.88 4.39
CA PHE A 646 3.11 -19.19 5.72
C PHE A 646 3.95 -20.27 6.38
N TYR A 647 4.25 -20.08 7.65
CA TYR A 647 5.15 -20.96 8.42
C TYR A 647 4.58 -21.23 9.80
N THR A 648 4.95 -22.39 10.38
CA THR A 648 4.82 -22.62 11.82
C THR A 648 6.18 -22.81 12.46
N TYR A 649 6.32 -22.37 13.71
CA TYR A 649 7.42 -22.68 14.59
C TYR A 649 6.88 -23.45 15.79
N ARG A 650 7.25 -24.73 15.90
CA ARG A 650 6.84 -25.58 17.01
C ARG A 650 7.56 -25.14 18.27
N VAL A 651 6.78 -24.69 19.26
CA VAL A 651 7.27 -24.34 20.58
C VAL A 651 7.31 -25.62 21.44
N CYS A 652 8.49 -26.01 21.86
CA CYS A 652 8.67 -27.16 22.78
C CYS A 652 8.47 -26.77 24.23
#